data_46f8c55112405d8b6cffc6ad35568b59
#
_entry.id   46f8c55112405d8b6cffc6ad35568b59
#
_cell.length_a   1.000
_cell.length_b   1.000
_cell.length_c   1.000
_cell.angle_alpha   90.00
_cell.angle_beta   90.00
_cell.angle_gamma   90.00
#
_symmetry.space_group_name_H-M   'P 1'
#
loop_
_entity.id
_entity.type
_entity.pdbx_description
1 polymer ?
#
loop_
_entity_poly.entity_id
_entity_poly.type
_entity_poly.pdbx_seq_one_letter_code
_entity_poly.pdbx_strand_id
1 'polypeptide(L)'
;MRRQNQYKILIYILAFCHLLAGCSDDLFTDDTGRGNGQKITLSGEIDQLAVTRVNDNGFADGDVMGVYIVDYNGNTPGTLQLNGNRADNVRHTFDEAAYKWNSAYDIYWKDDHTHVDIYGYYPFGSPESIDAYPFTVERDQSKPSEDGTMGGYEASDFLWGKVADVAPTDKVIRLPMAHRMANARVTLTKGTGFADGEWEQTERVVLATNLIREATINLADGTVKASGGIEQTSTMPARVGDEWRAIVVPQTVPAGATLFSITIGGIPYKFSKNEAFTYTAGKMSNFTIRVDKKSVSGQYALTLVSESITPWENDLVSHNATAKEYVIINSTPGHLKDAITAANKDYTKLKNLKITGQINGVDFYFMRDEMTSLQALNLKNVKIARTDVKLHYGSGNLQPRTYDEDEIPEGAMAEKNSLNRLVLPDTLKIINSCAFESCKNLTGSLIIPEGVTEVKTAAFGDCAFNGSLSLPSTLKKLGNGFESTWYNGTFTNCKFVGELILPESLEFIGERSFEGCSGLYGNLHLPDKLKEIRKRAFQNCKNLTGDITIPQGVKIISEECFSGSGFNGNLQLHDGISTIEKFAFENVPLRGDLKLPKELNVISDYSFFGCDFSGVLSLPSSLTYIGEDAFYGNWRLMGTLEIPQDVASIGKEAFANCRSLEGIVFPEGIESVRDGAFKECYGIGSIVCKGEMPAYVEGTAFEGVAKDNFTLEVPESAIAQYQAAPGWCDFKRIAAHHELVCRPSTVCALNNGHTQTLVLDAEGEWEVESKPDWC
;
A
#
# COMPACT_ATOMS: atom_id res chain seq x y z
N MET A 1 0.48 45.10 3.73
CA MET A 1 1.41 44.27 2.96
C MET A 1 1.39 42.80 3.46
N ARG A 2 0.21 42.18 3.64
CA ARG A 2 0.09 40.76 4.10
C ARG A 2 -1.05 39.99 3.38
N ARG A 3 -1.49 40.45 2.19
CA ARG A 3 -2.56 39.78 1.43
C ARG A 3 -2.20 39.40 -0.03
N GLN A 4 -0.95 39.57 -0.46
CA GLN A 4 -0.54 39.27 -1.85
C GLN A 4 0.28 37.96 -1.99
N ASN A 5 0.65 37.30 -0.90
CA ASN A 5 1.45 36.04 -0.98
C ASN A 5 0.64 34.75 -0.94
N GLN A 6 -0.68 34.80 -0.70
CA GLN A 6 -1.51 33.57 -0.72
C GLN A 6 -1.99 33.17 -2.11
N TYR A 7 -2.06 34.11 -3.07
CA TYR A 7 -2.51 33.79 -4.43
C TYR A 7 -1.42 33.25 -5.36
N LYS A 8 -0.14 33.43 -5.02
CA LYS A 8 0.96 32.85 -5.81
C LYS A 8 1.21 31.39 -5.52
N ILE A 9 0.84 30.88 -4.36
CA ILE A 9 1.00 29.46 -3.99
C ILE A 9 -0.12 28.62 -4.61
N LEU A 10 -1.32 29.16 -4.81
CA LEU A 10 -2.45 28.44 -5.40
C LEU A 10 -2.31 28.26 -6.93
N ILE A 11 -1.59 29.14 -7.61
CA ILE A 11 -1.35 29.04 -9.07
C ILE A 11 -0.23 28.05 -9.38
N TYR A 12 0.70 27.80 -8.46
CA TYR A 12 1.73 26.76 -8.63
C TYR A 12 1.21 25.34 -8.36
N ILE A 13 0.14 25.18 -7.58
CA ILE A 13 -0.48 23.87 -7.32
C ILE A 13 -1.37 23.43 -8.49
N LEU A 14 -2.01 24.35 -9.21
CA LEU A 14 -2.84 24.03 -10.39
C LEU A 14 -2.05 23.83 -11.68
N ALA A 15 -0.80 24.29 -11.76
CA ALA A 15 0.08 24.03 -12.92
C ALA A 15 0.88 22.72 -12.81
N PHE A 16 0.86 22.03 -11.64
CA PHE A 16 1.60 20.78 -11.42
C PHE A 16 0.75 19.52 -11.64
N CYS A 17 -0.56 19.66 -11.84
CA CYS A 17 -1.46 18.52 -12.05
C CYS A 17 -1.67 18.12 -13.53
N HIS A 18 -0.97 18.74 -14.49
CA HIS A 18 -1.17 18.44 -15.92
C HIS A 18 0.05 17.80 -16.61
N LEU A 19 1.03 17.28 -15.86
CA LEU A 19 2.24 16.67 -16.44
C LEU A 19 2.56 15.26 -15.87
N LEU A 20 1.58 14.53 -15.37
CA LEU A 20 1.77 13.15 -14.90
C LEU A 20 0.76 12.18 -15.54
N ALA A 21 0.72 12.16 -16.86
CA ALA A 21 0.09 11.07 -17.59
C ALA A 21 1.14 10.49 -18.53
N GLY A 22 1.76 9.40 -18.14
CA GLY A 22 2.58 8.61 -19.04
C GLY A 22 3.79 7.97 -18.40
N CYS A 23 3.58 7.00 -17.56
CA CYS A 23 4.66 6.08 -17.21
C CYS A 23 4.14 4.66 -17.23
N SER A 24 4.75 3.90 -18.07
CA SER A 24 4.52 2.48 -18.19
C SER A 24 5.14 1.75 -17.01
N ASP A 25 4.38 0.88 -16.44
CA ASP A 25 4.83 -0.09 -15.46
C ASP A 25 5.59 -1.25 -16.10
N ASP A 26 5.96 -1.06 -17.36
CA ASP A 26 6.40 -2.17 -18.14
C ASP A 26 7.89 -2.37 -18.07
N LEU A 27 8.18 -3.51 -17.63
CA LEU A 27 9.46 -4.14 -17.81
C LEU A 27 9.68 -4.38 -19.28
N PHE A 28 10.83 -4.00 -19.73
CA PHE A 28 11.31 -4.44 -21.02
C PHE A 28 11.33 -5.95 -21.05
N THR A 29 10.60 -6.51 -21.96
CA THR A 29 10.72 -7.93 -22.23
C THR A 29 11.93 -8.16 -23.06
N ASP A 30 12.63 -9.20 -22.75
CA ASP A 30 13.87 -9.49 -23.42
C ASP A 30 13.73 -10.54 -24.47
N ASP A 31 14.59 -10.32 -25.41
CA ASP A 31 14.94 -11.29 -26.41
C ASP A 31 16.21 -12.01 -25.98
N THR A 32 16.11 -13.26 -25.55
CA THR A 32 17.23 -14.14 -25.23
C THR A 32 17.96 -14.68 -26.48
N GLY A 33 17.69 -14.14 -27.61
CA GLY A 33 18.34 -14.48 -28.89
C GLY A 33 18.53 -13.24 -29.75
N ARG A 34 19.36 -13.29 -30.74
CA ARG A 34 19.54 -12.24 -31.75
C ARG A 34 18.19 -11.92 -32.38
N GLY A 35 17.47 -10.94 -31.88
CA GLY A 35 16.27 -10.43 -32.52
C GLY A 35 16.64 -10.01 -33.97
N ASN A 36 15.78 -10.30 -34.91
CA ASN A 36 15.97 -9.90 -36.30
C ASN A 36 15.84 -8.37 -36.52
N GLY A 37 15.66 -7.60 -35.41
CA GLY A 37 15.44 -6.15 -35.42
C GLY A 37 14.05 -5.73 -35.88
N GLN A 38 13.15 -6.68 -36.11
CA GLN A 38 11.78 -6.45 -36.55
C GLN A 38 10.86 -6.25 -35.34
N LYS A 39 10.04 -5.20 -35.37
CA LYS A 39 9.13 -4.83 -34.27
C LYS A 39 7.82 -5.57 -34.35
N ILE A 40 7.25 -5.80 -33.15
CA ILE A 40 5.85 -6.20 -32.98
C ILE A 40 5.01 -4.93 -32.90
N THR A 41 4.10 -4.75 -33.84
CA THR A 41 3.17 -3.60 -33.88
C THR A 41 1.75 -4.11 -33.68
N LEU A 42 1.04 -3.57 -32.70
CA LEU A 42 -0.30 -3.99 -32.35
C LEU A 42 -1.33 -2.91 -32.72
N SER A 43 -2.51 -3.37 -33.18
CA SER A 43 -3.73 -2.60 -33.14
C SER A 43 -4.73 -3.32 -32.23
N GLY A 44 -5.32 -2.60 -31.27
CA GLY A 44 -6.43 -3.12 -30.48
C GLY A 44 -7.74 -2.78 -31.17
N GLU A 45 -8.56 -3.77 -31.42
CA GLU A 45 -9.93 -3.60 -31.88
C GLU A 45 -10.88 -4.17 -30.82
N ILE A 46 -12.01 -3.49 -30.61
CA ILE A 46 -13.10 -4.07 -29.82
C ILE A 46 -13.99 -4.85 -30.79
N ASP A 47 -14.18 -6.16 -30.56
CA ASP A 47 -14.83 -7.06 -31.49
C ASP A 47 -16.35 -6.84 -31.48
N GLN A 48 -16.89 -6.49 -32.68
CA GLN A 48 -18.29 -6.39 -33.09
C GLN A 48 -19.28 -5.45 -32.37
N LEU A 49 -19.67 -4.41 -33.14
CA LEU A 49 -20.95 -3.67 -33.15
C LEU A 49 -21.71 -3.42 -31.83
N ALA A 50 -21.48 -2.34 -31.24
CA ALA A 50 -22.33 -1.25 -30.73
C ALA A 50 -21.72 -0.52 -29.53
N VAL A 51 -21.91 0.69 -29.57
CA VAL A 51 -21.61 1.81 -28.69
C VAL A 51 -21.81 1.51 -27.21
N THR A 52 -20.73 1.54 -26.40
CA THR A 52 -20.84 1.37 -24.94
C THR A 52 -19.88 2.20 -24.13
N ARG A 53 -19.57 3.41 -24.58
CA ARG A 53 -19.01 4.44 -23.70
C ARG A 53 -19.99 5.58 -23.54
N VAL A 54 -19.74 6.39 -22.50
CA VAL A 54 -20.54 7.60 -22.25
C VAL A 54 -20.57 8.55 -23.45
N ASN A 55 -19.67 8.41 -24.40
CA ASN A 55 -19.62 9.19 -25.62
C ASN A 55 -19.64 8.38 -26.92
N ASP A 56 -20.13 7.16 -26.94
CA ASP A 56 -20.45 6.40 -28.16
C ASP A 56 -19.31 6.19 -29.20
N ASN A 57 -18.04 6.52 -28.92
CA ASN A 57 -16.96 6.59 -29.90
C ASN A 57 -15.75 5.67 -29.65
N GLY A 58 -15.86 4.66 -28.79
CA GLY A 58 -14.74 3.74 -28.52
C GLY A 58 -13.81 4.21 -27.40
N PHE A 59 -12.50 3.97 -27.52
CA PHE A 59 -11.53 4.41 -26.52
C PHE A 59 -11.32 5.93 -26.54
N ALA A 60 -11.15 6.53 -25.36
CA ALA A 60 -10.89 7.96 -25.20
C ALA A 60 -9.37 8.23 -25.12
N ASP A 61 -9.00 9.48 -25.38
CA ASP A 61 -7.61 9.91 -25.26
C ASP A 61 -7.06 9.64 -23.85
N GLY A 62 -5.89 8.99 -23.78
CA GLY A 62 -5.28 8.61 -22.52
C GLY A 62 -5.75 7.29 -21.91
N ASP A 63 -6.72 6.59 -22.51
CA ASP A 63 -7.07 5.22 -22.11
C ASP A 63 -5.87 4.29 -22.16
N VAL A 64 -5.82 3.33 -21.23
CA VAL A 64 -4.65 2.47 -21.08
C VAL A 64 -5.04 0.99 -21.02
N MET A 65 -4.37 0.17 -21.84
CA MET A 65 -4.48 -1.29 -21.78
C MET A 65 -3.14 -1.95 -21.45
N GLY A 66 -3.19 -3.13 -20.81
CA GLY A 66 -2.04 -4.00 -20.55
C GLY A 66 -1.89 -5.07 -21.62
N VAL A 67 -0.65 -5.33 -22.07
CA VAL A 67 -0.34 -6.33 -23.08
C VAL A 67 0.73 -7.28 -22.60
N TYR A 68 0.49 -8.59 -22.76
CA TYR A 68 1.49 -9.64 -22.59
C TYR A 68 1.78 -10.30 -23.92
N ILE A 69 3.04 -10.71 -24.14
CA ILE A 69 3.45 -11.47 -25.32
C ILE A 69 4.27 -12.67 -24.87
N VAL A 70 3.86 -13.85 -25.29
CA VAL A 70 4.42 -15.14 -24.82
C VAL A 70 4.99 -15.91 -26.01
N ASP A 71 6.26 -16.27 -25.94
CA ASP A 71 6.93 -17.05 -26.98
C ASP A 71 6.47 -18.51 -27.01
N TYR A 72 6.44 -19.07 -28.20
CA TYR A 72 6.36 -20.50 -28.40
C TYR A 72 7.70 -21.20 -28.14
N ASN A 73 7.66 -22.40 -27.65
CA ASN A 73 8.81 -23.31 -27.60
C ASN A 73 8.69 -24.33 -28.75
N GLY A 74 9.33 -24.04 -29.87
CA GLY A 74 9.08 -24.72 -31.15
C GLY A 74 7.63 -24.50 -31.58
N ASN A 75 6.83 -25.58 -31.74
CA ASN A 75 5.42 -25.49 -32.12
C ASN A 75 4.46 -25.54 -30.90
N THR A 76 4.98 -25.44 -29.69
CA THR A 76 4.16 -25.52 -28.48
C THR A 76 3.96 -24.13 -27.90
N PRO A 77 2.71 -23.69 -27.65
CA PRO A 77 2.44 -22.40 -26.99
C PRO A 77 3.12 -22.31 -25.63
N GLY A 78 3.74 -21.19 -25.36
CA GLY A 78 4.20 -20.87 -24.00
C GLY A 78 3.01 -20.66 -23.05
N THR A 79 3.26 -20.79 -21.77
CA THR A 79 2.27 -20.47 -20.73
C THR A 79 2.43 -19.01 -20.33
N LEU A 80 1.32 -18.27 -20.33
CA LEU A 80 1.32 -16.90 -19.81
C LEU A 80 1.69 -16.88 -18.34
N GLN A 81 2.69 -16.11 -17.98
CA GLN A 81 3.19 -15.93 -16.63
C GLN A 81 3.09 -14.45 -16.23
N LEU A 82 3.14 -14.19 -14.93
CA LEU A 82 3.13 -12.83 -14.42
C LEU A 82 4.36 -12.04 -14.90
N ASN A 83 5.52 -12.70 -14.91
CA ASN A 83 6.80 -12.16 -15.37
C ASN A 83 7.59 -13.21 -16.14
N GLY A 84 8.49 -12.77 -16.99
CA GLY A 84 9.38 -13.64 -17.78
C GLY A 84 8.84 -14.02 -19.15
N ASN A 85 7.75 -13.40 -19.60
CA ASN A 85 7.30 -13.48 -20.98
C ASN A 85 8.17 -12.58 -21.88
N ARG A 86 7.93 -12.58 -23.18
CA ARG A 86 8.55 -11.62 -24.10
C ARG A 86 8.16 -10.18 -23.80
N ALA A 87 6.89 -9.98 -23.43
CA ALA A 87 6.36 -8.73 -22.92
C ALA A 87 5.51 -9.02 -21.68
N ASP A 88 5.80 -8.34 -20.56
CA ASP A 88 5.12 -8.48 -19.31
C ASP A 88 4.34 -7.21 -19.01
N ASN A 89 3.01 -7.29 -19.12
CA ASN A 89 2.10 -6.20 -18.79
C ASN A 89 2.46 -4.84 -19.41
N VAL A 90 2.79 -4.82 -20.68
CA VAL A 90 3.23 -3.59 -21.37
C VAL A 90 2.07 -2.63 -21.51
N ARG A 91 2.22 -1.46 -20.92
CA ARG A 91 1.25 -0.37 -21.01
C ARG A 91 1.16 0.19 -22.44
N HIS A 92 -0.04 0.22 -22.99
CA HIS A 92 -0.36 0.89 -24.23
C HIS A 92 -1.36 2.01 -23.96
N THR A 93 -1.04 3.24 -24.36
CA THR A 93 -1.89 4.41 -24.15
C THR A 93 -2.52 4.83 -25.47
N PHE A 94 -3.84 5.06 -25.44
CA PHE A 94 -4.58 5.52 -26.62
C PHE A 94 -4.35 7.01 -26.87
N ASP A 95 -4.11 7.34 -28.12
CA ASP A 95 -3.97 8.71 -28.63
C ASP A 95 -5.13 8.94 -29.63
N GLU A 96 -6.14 9.65 -29.18
CA GLU A 96 -7.36 9.91 -29.97
C GLU A 96 -7.06 10.76 -31.20
N ALA A 97 -6.15 11.73 -31.10
CA ALA A 97 -5.79 12.60 -32.22
C ALA A 97 -5.10 11.85 -33.35
N ALA A 98 -4.30 10.83 -33.01
CA ALA A 98 -3.59 9.99 -33.97
C ALA A 98 -4.30 8.65 -34.22
N TYR A 99 -5.38 8.36 -33.53
CA TYR A 99 -6.13 7.10 -33.58
C TYR A 99 -5.22 5.87 -33.43
N LYS A 100 -4.35 5.87 -32.45
CA LYS A 100 -3.37 4.78 -32.24
C LYS A 100 -3.09 4.52 -30.78
N TRP A 101 -2.63 3.30 -30.50
CA TRP A 101 -2.08 2.91 -29.23
C TRP A 101 -0.57 3.14 -29.21
N ASN A 102 -0.08 3.89 -28.25
CA ASN A 102 1.33 4.12 -28.04
C ASN A 102 1.82 3.16 -26.97
N SER A 103 2.68 2.22 -27.35
CA SER A 103 3.33 1.33 -26.40
C SER A 103 4.35 2.08 -25.55
N ALA A 104 4.45 1.70 -24.30
CA ALA A 104 5.40 2.25 -23.36
C ALA A 104 6.86 2.07 -23.81
N TYR A 105 7.18 1.00 -24.49
CA TYR A 105 8.50 0.73 -25.11
C TYR A 105 8.38 -0.18 -26.33
N ASP A 106 9.50 -0.31 -27.09
CA ASP A 106 9.54 -1.14 -28.27
C ASP A 106 9.66 -2.62 -27.95
N ILE A 107 8.79 -3.44 -28.53
CA ILE A 107 8.82 -4.88 -28.41
C ILE A 107 9.29 -5.47 -29.77
N TYR A 108 10.24 -6.37 -29.71
CA TYR A 108 10.83 -6.99 -30.89
C TYR A 108 10.56 -8.48 -30.96
N TRP A 109 10.52 -8.99 -32.20
CA TRP A 109 10.55 -10.44 -32.43
C TRP A 109 11.86 -11.03 -31.95
N LYS A 110 11.79 -12.25 -31.38
CA LYS A 110 12.98 -12.98 -30.89
C LYS A 110 13.94 -13.30 -32.06
N ASP A 111 13.36 -13.82 -33.09
CA ASP A 111 13.99 -14.25 -34.34
C ASP A 111 12.92 -14.21 -35.44
N ASP A 112 13.24 -14.79 -36.61
CA ASP A 112 12.34 -14.88 -37.76
C ASP A 112 11.47 -16.18 -37.77
N HIS A 113 11.49 -16.95 -36.69
CA HIS A 113 10.80 -18.26 -36.58
C HIS A 113 9.93 -18.43 -35.37
N THR A 114 10.23 -17.74 -34.25
CA THR A 114 9.50 -17.92 -32.99
C THR A 114 8.15 -17.25 -33.07
N HIS A 115 7.10 -18.06 -32.99
CA HIS A 115 5.72 -17.60 -32.90
C HIS A 115 5.42 -17.07 -31.48
N VAL A 116 4.37 -16.25 -31.36
CA VAL A 116 3.92 -15.70 -30.07
C VAL A 116 2.41 -15.79 -29.91
N ASP A 117 1.98 -15.90 -28.66
CA ASP A 117 0.63 -15.57 -28.23
C ASP A 117 0.63 -14.14 -27.66
N ILE A 118 -0.37 -13.33 -28.01
CA ILE A 118 -0.53 -11.95 -27.56
C ILE A 118 -1.82 -11.84 -26.79
N TYR A 119 -1.75 -11.32 -25.56
CA TYR A 119 -2.87 -11.10 -24.66
C TYR A 119 -3.01 -9.62 -24.37
N GLY A 120 -4.24 -9.10 -24.31
CA GLY A 120 -4.53 -7.74 -23.91
C GLY A 120 -5.69 -7.65 -22.94
N TYR A 121 -5.66 -6.67 -22.04
CA TYR A 121 -6.75 -6.37 -21.14
C TYR A 121 -6.88 -4.87 -20.87
N TYR A 122 -8.07 -4.44 -20.54
CA TYR A 122 -8.44 -3.07 -20.20
C TYR A 122 -9.48 -3.06 -19.05
N PRO A 123 -9.44 -2.13 -18.10
CA PRO A 123 -8.42 -1.08 -17.95
C PRO A 123 -7.07 -1.64 -17.50
N PHE A 124 -6.01 -0.90 -17.76
CA PHE A 124 -4.67 -1.25 -17.31
C PHE A 124 -4.59 -1.29 -15.79
N GLY A 125 -3.88 -2.27 -15.25
CA GLY A 125 -3.60 -2.40 -13.83
C GLY A 125 -2.31 -3.18 -13.58
N SER A 126 -2.04 -3.49 -12.33
CA SER A 126 -0.86 -4.27 -11.92
C SER A 126 -1.31 -5.64 -11.42
N PRO A 127 -1.39 -6.66 -12.29
CA PRO A 127 -1.76 -8.01 -11.87
C PRO A 127 -0.73 -8.62 -10.91
N GLU A 128 -1.21 -9.21 -9.84
CA GLU A 128 -0.42 -10.01 -8.89
C GLU A 128 -0.49 -11.50 -9.23
N SER A 129 -1.47 -11.88 -10.03
CA SER A 129 -1.69 -13.25 -10.52
C SER A 129 -2.32 -13.23 -11.89
N ILE A 130 -1.86 -14.12 -12.78
CA ILE A 130 -2.49 -14.35 -14.08
C ILE A 130 -3.86 -15.02 -13.94
N ASP A 131 -3.98 -15.95 -13.00
CA ASP A 131 -5.19 -16.80 -12.87
C ASP A 131 -6.30 -16.13 -12.04
N ALA A 132 -5.97 -15.08 -11.27
CA ALA A 132 -6.87 -14.47 -10.32
C ALA A 132 -6.65 -12.93 -10.19
N TYR A 133 -6.68 -12.22 -11.31
CA TYR A 133 -6.61 -10.75 -11.30
C TYR A 133 -7.86 -10.18 -10.61
N PRO A 134 -7.73 -9.42 -9.50
CA PRO A 134 -8.87 -8.85 -8.81
C PRO A 134 -9.45 -7.66 -9.59
N PHE A 135 -10.77 -7.59 -9.68
CA PHE A 135 -11.49 -6.49 -10.31
C PHE A 135 -12.75 -6.15 -9.53
N THR A 136 -13.03 -4.87 -9.36
CA THR A 136 -14.23 -4.40 -8.63
C THR A 136 -15.02 -3.44 -9.48
N VAL A 137 -16.32 -3.71 -9.61
CA VAL A 137 -17.27 -2.81 -10.29
C VAL A 137 -17.64 -1.65 -9.36
N GLU A 138 -17.62 -0.43 -9.86
CA GLU A 138 -17.97 0.78 -9.11
C GLU A 138 -19.40 0.73 -8.56
N ARG A 139 -19.57 1.24 -7.33
CA ARG A 139 -20.89 1.31 -6.68
C ARG A 139 -21.77 2.37 -7.27
N ASP A 140 -21.22 3.52 -7.60
CA ASP A 140 -21.93 4.66 -8.22
C ASP A 140 -21.38 4.93 -9.62
N GLN A 141 -21.97 4.26 -10.61
CA GLN A 141 -21.56 4.39 -12.00
C GLN A 141 -22.12 5.66 -12.67
N SER A 142 -22.90 6.47 -11.95
CA SER A 142 -23.40 7.76 -12.43
C SER A 142 -22.38 8.90 -12.24
N LYS A 143 -21.28 8.64 -11.56
CA LYS A 143 -20.22 9.58 -11.20
C LYS A 143 -18.86 9.10 -11.69
N PRO A 144 -17.81 9.93 -11.65
CA PRO A 144 -16.44 9.46 -11.81
C PRO A 144 -16.12 8.33 -10.84
N SER A 145 -15.15 7.46 -11.21
CA SER A 145 -14.59 6.40 -10.35
C SER A 145 -14.10 6.94 -9.02
N GLU A 146 -13.94 6.09 -8.01
CA GLU A 146 -13.50 6.50 -6.67
C GLU A 146 -12.14 7.22 -6.69
N ASP A 147 -11.25 6.86 -7.61
CA ASP A 147 -9.96 7.53 -7.83
C ASP A 147 -10.05 8.78 -8.74
N GLY A 148 -11.23 9.05 -9.34
CA GLY A 148 -11.49 10.20 -10.19
C GLY A 148 -10.78 10.17 -11.55
N THR A 149 -10.19 9.03 -11.95
CA THR A 149 -9.44 8.91 -13.22
C THR A 149 -10.31 8.59 -14.42
N MET A 150 -11.46 7.95 -14.21
CA MET A 150 -12.42 7.52 -15.23
C MET A 150 -13.86 7.81 -14.80
N GLY A 151 -14.82 7.71 -15.71
CA GLY A 151 -16.23 7.59 -15.34
C GLY A 151 -16.46 6.26 -14.61
N GLY A 152 -17.32 6.23 -13.58
CA GLY A 152 -17.57 5.01 -12.83
C GLY A 152 -18.16 3.88 -13.68
N TYR A 153 -18.86 4.21 -14.77
CA TYR A 153 -19.38 3.25 -15.74
C TYR A 153 -18.24 2.61 -16.54
N GLU A 154 -17.31 3.42 -17.09
CA GLU A 154 -16.16 2.95 -17.86
C GLU A 154 -15.17 2.18 -16.98
N ALA A 155 -14.93 2.66 -15.75
CA ALA A 155 -14.07 1.98 -14.78
C ALA A 155 -14.59 0.60 -14.37
N SER A 156 -15.88 0.35 -14.57
CA SER A 156 -16.54 -0.94 -14.30
C SER A 156 -16.47 -1.93 -15.46
N ASP A 157 -16.02 -1.50 -16.65
CA ASP A 157 -15.95 -2.35 -17.83
C ASP A 157 -14.56 -3.02 -17.94
N PHE A 158 -14.55 -4.32 -18.13
CA PHE A 158 -13.34 -5.08 -18.34
C PHE A 158 -13.33 -5.72 -19.72
N LEU A 159 -12.33 -5.35 -20.53
CA LEU A 159 -12.11 -5.92 -21.85
C LEU A 159 -10.92 -6.89 -21.80
N TRP A 160 -11.00 -7.96 -22.56
CA TRP A 160 -9.91 -8.91 -22.72
C TRP A 160 -9.90 -9.48 -24.14
N GLY A 161 -8.68 -9.68 -24.66
CA GLY A 161 -8.48 -10.26 -25.98
C GLY A 161 -7.22 -11.11 -26.08
N LYS A 162 -7.20 -12.02 -27.05
CA LYS A 162 -6.05 -12.87 -27.36
C LYS A 162 -5.93 -13.08 -28.87
N VAL A 163 -4.70 -13.01 -29.37
CA VAL A 163 -4.33 -13.53 -30.68
C VAL A 163 -3.26 -14.60 -30.47
N ALA A 164 -3.52 -15.80 -30.96
CA ALA A 164 -2.63 -16.94 -30.79
C ALA A 164 -1.87 -17.26 -32.06
N ASP A 165 -0.72 -17.93 -31.90
CA ASP A 165 0.08 -18.50 -32.99
C ASP A 165 0.51 -17.50 -34.04
N VAL A 166 0.95 -16.31 -33.61
CA VAL A 166 1.37 -15.24 -34.51
C VAL A 166 2.81 -15.46 -34.95
N ALA A 167 3.02 -15.66 -36.24
CA ALA A 167 4.35 -15.73 -36.88
C ALA A 167 5.00 -14.33 -36.93
N PRO A 168 6.33 -14.24 -36.90
CA PRO A 168 7.04 -12.99 -37.13
C PRO A 168 6.57 -12.28 -38.38
N THR A 169 6.21 -11.00 -38.25
CA THR A 169 5.64 -10.18 -39.34
C THR A 169 5.96 -8.70 -39.12
N ASP A 170 6.08 -7.96 -40.24
CA ASP A 170 6.19 -6.51 -40.29
C ASP A 170 4.80 -5.82 -40.31
N LYS A 171 3.73 -6.61 -40.37
CA LYS A 171 2.36 -6.09 -40.37
C LYS A 171 1.87 -5.78 -39.00
N VAL A 172 0.92 -4.87 -38.93
CA VAL A 172 0.16 -4.57 -37.68
C VAL A 172 -0.70 -5.77 -37.30
N ILE A 173 -0.54 -6.26 -36.11
CA ILE A 173 -1.32 -7.38 -35.55
C ILE A 173 -2.56 -6.84 -34.90
N ARG A 174 -3.74 -7.33 -35.31
CA ARG A 174 -5.03 -6.96 -34.71
C ARG A 174 -5.26 -7.76 -33.44
N LEU A 175 -5.52 -7.06 -32.33
CA LEU A 175 -5.87 -7.65 -31.05
C LEU A 175 -7.36 -7.42 -30.76
N PRO A 176 -8.24 -8.42 -30.98
CA PRO A 176 -9.67 -8.27 -30.74
C PRO A 176 -9.94 -8.29 -29.23
N MET A 177 -10.49 -7.19 -28.71
CA MET A 177 -10.88 -7.05 -27.32
C MET A 177 -12.39 -7.27 -27.17
N ALA A 178 -12.81 -8.04 -26.19
CA ALA A 178 -14.23 -8.32 -25.92
C ALA A 178 -14.59 -8.00 -24.46
N HIS A 179 -15.81 -7.49 -24.23
CA HIS A 179 -16.32 -7.28 -22.90
C HIS A 179 -16.41 -8.57 -22.10
N ARG A 180 -15.92 -8.55 -20.87
CA ARG A 180 -15.95 -9.69 -19.95
C ARG A 180 -16.94 -9.49 -18.80
N MET A 181 -17.42 -8.28 -18.58
CA MET A 181 -18.53 -7.99 -17.68
C MET A 181 -19.88 -8.19 -18.39
N ALA A 182 -20.96 -8.07 -17.65
CA ALA A 182 -22.31 -8.03 -18.20
C ALA A 182 -22.86 -6.60 -18.11
N ASN A 183 -23.79 -6.23 -18.98
CA ASN A 183 -24.45 -4.92 -18.97
C ASN A 183 -25.94 -5.09 -18.66
N ALA A 184 -26.44 -4.46 -17.63
CA ALA A 184 -27.85 -4.40 -17.28
C ALA A 184 -28.42 -3.07 -17.75
N ARG A 185 -29.45 -3.11 -18.59
CA ARG A 185 -30.16 -1.93 -19.10
C ARG A 185 -31.62 -1.94 -18.70
N VAL A 186 -32.09 -0.86 -18.13
CA VAL A 186 -33.50 -0.68 -17.74
C VAL A 186 -34.04 0.57 -18.40
N THR A 187 -35.02 0.40 -19.24
CA THR A 187 -35.75 1.52 -19.86
C THR A 187 -37.11 1.62 -19.19
N LEU A 188 -37.42 2.79 -18.64
CA LEU A 188 -38.76 3.09 -18.09
C LEU A 188 -39.61 3.79 -19.16
N THR A 189 -40.79 3.26 -19.41
CA THR A 189 -41.73 3.85 -20.40
C THR A 189 -43.00 4.35 -19.71
N LYS A 190 -43.49 5.51 -20.18
CA LYS A 190 -44.74 6.10 -19.71
C LYS A 190 -45.93 5.18 -20.06
N GLY A 191 -46.68 4.81 -19.06
CA GLY A 191 -47.96 4.10 -19.18
C GLY A 191 -49.15 5.04 -19.02
N THR A 192 -50.24 4.53 -18.46
CA THR A 192 -51.49 5.25 -18.26
C THR A 192 -51.52 6.00 -16.93
N GLY A 193 -52.46 6.97 -16.79
CA GLY A 193 -52.74 7.66 -15.53
C GLY A 193 -51.91 8.90 -15.23
N PHE A 194 -50.93 9.27 -16.06
CA PHE A 194 -50.19 10.52 -15.95
C PHE A 194 -50.88 11.66 -16.66
N ALA A 195 -50.95 12.83 -16.02
CA ALA A 195 -51.36 14.07 -16.66
C ALA A 195 -50.31 14.54 -17.69
N ASP A 196 -50.68 15.54 -18.51
CA ASP A 196 -49.73 16.11 -19.48
C ASP A 196 -48.56 16.79 -18.76
N GLY A 197 -47.33 16.45 -19.17
CA GLY A 197 -46.09 16.94 -18.57
C GLY A 197 -45.72 16.32 -17.21
N GLU A 198 -46.59 15.52 -16.60
CA GLU A 198 -46.34 14.94 -15.28
C GLU A 198 -45.25 13.89 -15.31
N TRP A 199 -45.17 13.08 -16.37
CA TRP A 199 -44.10 12.06 -16.51
C TRP A 199 -42.71 12.68 -16.51
N GLU A 200 -42.53 13.77 -17.21
CA GLU A 200 -41.25 14.48 -17.34
C GLU A 200 -40.82 15.11 -16.02
N GLN A 201 -41.75 15.52 -15.17
CA GLN A 201 -41.52 16.13 -13.85
C GLN A 201 -41.42 15.09 -12.73
N THR A 202 -41.85 13.84 -12.97
CA THR A 202 -41.77 12.77 -11.97
C THR A 202 -40.35 12.27 -11.84
N GLU A 203 -39.77 12.40 -10.64
CA GLU A 203 -38.45 11.84 -10.34
C GLU A 203 -38.48 10.32 -10.51
N ARG A 204 -37.49 9.79 -11.21
CA ARG A 204 -37.28 8.36 -11.43
C ARG A 204 -35.84 8.00 -11.18
N VAL A 205 -35.61 6.98 -10.33
CA VAL A 205 -34.28 6.43 -9.99
C VAL A 205 -34.35 4.90 -10.09
N VAL A 206 -33.39 4.30 -10.75
CA VAL A 206 -33.26 2.86 -10.82
C VAL A 206 -31.93 2.48 -10.14
N LEU A 207 -31.98 1.48 -9.26
CA LEU A 207 -30.79 0.89 -8.63
C LEU A 207 -30.74 -0.60 -8.98
N ALA A 208 -29.58 -1.09 -9.38
CA ALA A 208 -29.34 -2.53 -9.53
C ALA A 208 -29.02 -3.12 -8.15
N THR A 209 -29.64 -4.24 -7.76
CA THR A 209 -29.59 -4.77 -6.40
C THR A 209 -29.23 -6.26 -6.35
N ASN A 210 -28.83 -6.74 -5.17
CA ASN A 210 -28.40 -8.13 -4.93
C ASN A 210 -27.26 -8.59 -5.85
N LEU A 211 -26.26 -7.71 -6.02
CA LEU A 211 -25.10 -7.96 -6.87
C LEU A 211 -23.84 -8.21 -6.05
N ILE A 212 -23.00 -9.09 -6.53
CA ILE A 212 -21.60 -9.21 -6.15
C ILE A 212 -20.84 -8.23 -7.05
N ARG A 213 -20.06 -7.30 -6.46
CA ARG A 213 -19.31 -6.30 -7.21
C ARG A 213 -17.86 -6.71 -7.47
N GLU A 214 -17.33 -7.65 -6.68
CA GLU A 214 -15.97 -8.16 -6.81
C GLU A 214 -15.92 -9.34 -7.76
N ALA A 215 -14.85 -9.39 -8.54
CA ALA A 215 -14.57 -10.48 -9.47
C ALA A 215 -13.09 -10.88 -9.42
N THR A 216 -12.80 -12.11 -9.77
CA THR A 216 -11.47 -12.56 -10.18
C THR A 216 -11.49 -12.90 -11.67
N ILE A 217 -10.46 -12.44 -12.37
CA ILE A 217 -10.32 -12.60 -13.83
C ILE A 217 -9.07 -13.41 -14.13
N ASN A 218 -9.22 -14.46 -14.93
CA ASN A 218 -8.08 -15.18 -15.47
C ASN A 218 -7.60 -14.50 -16.75
N LEU A 219 -6.42 -13.91 -16.70
CA LEU A 219 -5.85 -13.17 -17.85
C LEU A 219 -5.37 -14.10 -18.98
N ALA A 220 -5.23 -15.42 -18.73
CA ALA A 220 -4.83 -16.38 -19.76
C ALA A 220 -5.98 -16.75 -20.72
N ASP A 221 -7.24 -16.68 -20.25
CA ASP A 221 -8.41 -17.06 -21.02
C ASP A 221 -9.57 -16.05 -20.98
N GLY A 222 -9.45 -15.01 -20.16
CA GLY A 222 -10.46 -13.95 -20.00
C GLY A 222 -11.71 -14.41 -19.23
N THR A 223 -11.66 -15.54 -18.51
CA THR A 223 -12.79 -15.96 -17.70
C THR A 223 -12.95 -15.09 -16.46
N VAL A 224 -14.20 -14.76 -16.12
CA VAL A 224 -14.57 -13.94 -14.96
C VAL A 224 -15.36 -14.80 -13.98
N LYS A 225 -15.00 -14.71 -12.70
CA LYS A 225 -15.73 -15.34 -11.59
C LYS A 225 -16.09 -14.28 -10.58
N ALA A 226 -17.35 -14.19 -10.19
CA ALA A 226 -17.76 -13.40 -9.05
C ALA A 226 -17.04 -13.90 -7.78
N SER A 227 -16.45 -12.99 -7.02
CA SER A 227 -15.74 -13.26 -5.78
C SER A 227 -16.32 -12.37 -4.68
N GLY A 228 -16.33 -12.86 -3.43
CA GLY A 228 -16.92 -12.12 -2.32
C GLY A 228 -18.39 -12.44 -2.05
N GLY A 229 -19.02 -11.66 -1.20
CA GLY A 229 -20.41 -11.82 -0.79
C GLY A 229 -21.38 -10.97 -1.59
N ILE A 230 -22.65 -11.36 -1.60
CA ILE A 230 -23.73 -10.51 -2.14
C ILE A 230 -23.81 -9.26 -1.26
N GLU A 231 -23.50 -8.10 -1.80
CA GLU A 231 -23.71 -6.84 -1.11
C GLU A 231 -25.22 -6.52 -1.10
N GLN A 232 -25.74 -6.24 0.09
CA GLN A 232 -27.13 -5.72 0.20
C GLN A 232 -27.26 -4.29 -0.32
N THR A 233 -26.16 -3.65 -0.66
CA THR A 233 -26.12 -2.29 -1.19
C THR A 233 -26.33 -2.30 -2.70
N SER A 234 -27.13 -1.35 -3.15
CA SER A 234 -27.47 -1.19 -4.56
C SER A 234 -26.38 -0.46 -5.32
N THR A 235 -26.16 -0.87 -6.57
CA THR A 235 -25.33 -0.12 -7.53
C THR A 235 -26.20 0.95 -8.21
N MET A 236 -25.71 2.19 -8.23
CA MET A 236 -26.33 3.30 -8.95
C MET A 236 -25.89 3.27 -10.42
N PRO A 237 -26.78 3.01 -11.37
CA PRO A 237 -26.47 3.00 -12.79
C PRO A 237 -26.17 4.39 -13.36
N ALA A 238 -25.36 4.46 -14.40
CA ALA A 238 -25.31 5.62 -15.28
C ALA A 238 -26.66 5.80 -15.98
N ARG A 239 -27.08 7.07 -16.21
CA ARG A 239 -28.37 7.38 -16.82
C ARG A 239 -28.23 8.14 -18.13
N VAL A 240 -28.95 7.70 -19.15
CA VAL A 240 -29.06 8.39 -20.44
C VAL A 240 -30.55 8.50 -20.79
N GLY A 241 -31.14 9.67 -20.64
CA GLY A 241 -32.58 9.87 -20.83
C GLY A 241 -33.44 9.05 -19.84
N ASP A 242 -34.27 8.17 -20.33
CA ASP A 242 -35.08 7.23 -19.54
C ASP A 242 -34.51 5.80 -19.52
N GLU A 243 -33.24 5.65 -19.87
CA GLU A 243 -32.48 4.41 -19.78
C GLU A 243 -31.42 4.50 -18.67
N TRP A 244 -31.36 3.49 -17.83
CA TRP A 244 -30.35 3.27 -16.80
C TRP A 244 -29.46 2.10 -17.21
N ARG A 245 -28.17 2.29 -17.16
CA ARG A 245 -27.14 1.31 -17.60
C ARG A 245 -26.19 1.00 -16.44
N ALA A 246 -26.07 -0.28 -16.08
CA ALA A 246 -25.11 -0.72 -15.08
C ALA A 246 -24.24 -1.83 -15.64
N ILE A 247 -22.93 -1.69 -15.49
CA ILE A 247 -21.99 -2.80 -15.69
C ILE A 247 -21.97 -3.62 -14.41
N VAL A 248 -22.13 -4.92 -14.54
CA VAL A 248 -22.25 -5.86 -13.44
C VAL A 248 -21.35 -7.05 -13.65
N VAL A 249 -20.83 -7.61 -12.56
CA VAL A 249 -20.07 -8.86 -12.62
C VAL A 249 -21.01 -9.98 -13.10
N PRO A 250 -20.58 -10.84 -14.06
CA PRO A 250 -21.35 -12.00 -14.48
C PRO A 250 -21.71 -12.90 -13.29
N GLN A 251 -23.02 -13.06 -13.04
CA GLN A 251 -23.52 -13.77 -11.85
C GLN A 251 -24.98 -14.16 -12.01
N THR A 252 -25.46 -15.07 -11.16
CA THR A 252 -26.87 -15.44 -11.11
C THR A 252 -27.53 -14.87 -9.88
N VAL A 253 -28.60 -14.09 -10.10
CA VAL A 253 -29.48 -13.57 -9.05
C VAL A 253 -30.58 -14.60 -8.79
N PRO A 254 -30.80 -15.07 -7.54
CA PRO A 254 -31.78 -16.11 -7.24
C PRO A 254 -33.21 -15.70 -7.57
N ALA A 255 -34.05 -16.70 -7.82
CA ALA A 255 -35.50 -16.50 -8.00
C ALA A 255 -36.12 -15.74 -6.83
N GLY A 256 -36.98 -14.78 -7.12
CA GLY A 256 -37.65 -13.93 -6.14
C GLY A 256 -36.81 -12.80 -5.54
N ALA A 257 -35.48 -12.84 -5.72
CA ALA A 257 -34.61 -11.74 -5.29
C ALA A 257 -34.85 -10.49 -6.15
N THR A 258 -34.71 -9.31 -5.54
CA THR A 258 -34.89 -8.04 -6.25
C THR A 258 -33.75 -7.80 -7.22
N LEU A 259 -34.03 -7.65 -8.49
CA LEU A 259 -33.09 -7.26 -9.54
C LEU A 259 -32.87 -5.75 -9.56
N PHE A 260 -33.97 -5.00 -9.48
CA PHE A 260 -33.94 -3.53 -9.49
C PHE A 260 -34.82 -2.96 -8.41
N SER A 261 -34.35 -1.92 -7.74
CA SER A 261 -35.15 -1.01 -6.94
C SER A 261 -35.44 0.22 -7.78
N ILE A 262 -36.71 0.47 -8.05
CA ILE A 262 -37.18 1.56 -8.94
C ILE A 262 -37.96 2.54 -8.09
N THR A 263 -37.42 3.75 -7.90
CA THR A 263 -38.11 4.83 -7.17
C THR A 263 -38.81 5.75 -8.16
N ILE A 264 -40.10 6.01 -7.95
CA ILE A 264 -40.92 6.86 -8.81
C ILE A 264 -41.69 7.82 -7.91
N GLY A 265 -41.46 9.14 -8.09
CA GLY A 265 -42.09 10.16 -7.27
C GLY A 265 -41.77 9.97 -5.75
N GLY A 266 -40.57 9.54 -5.43
CA GLY A 266 -40.14 9.28 -4.06
C GLY A 266 -40.59 7.94 -3.46
N ILE A 267 -41.38 7.12 -4.18
CA ILE A 267 -41.89 5.82 -3.70
C ILE A 267 -41.04 4.69 -4.30
N PRO A 268 -40.37 3.84 -3.49
CA PRO A 268 -39.56 2.73 -3.98
C PRO A 268 -40.44 1.51 -4.32
N TYR A 269 -40.17 0.88 -5.46
CA TYR A 269 -40.74 -0.37 -5.95
C TYR A 269 -39.63 -1.40 -6.18
N LYS A 270 -39.91 -2.68 -5.88
CA LYS A 270 -39.03 -3.81 -6.14
C LYS A 270 -39.43 -4.51 -7.42
N PHE A 271 -38.46 -4.66 -8.32
CA PHE A 271 -38.66 -5.50 -9.51
C PHE A 271 -37.88 -6.81 -9.30
N SER A 272 -38.61 -7.94 -9.33
CA SER A 272 -38.08 -9.30 -9.13
C SER A 272 -38.62 -10.23 -10.19
N LYS A 273 -37.91 -11.32 -10.47
CA LYS A 273 -38.41 -12.41 -11.33
C LYS A 273 -38.69 -13.65 -10.48
N ASN A 274 -39.67 -14.45 -10.92
CA ASN A 274 -40.05 -15.69 -10.27
C ASN A 274 -39.06 -16.84 -10.53
N GLU A 275 -38.15 -16.65 -11.47
CA GLU A 275 -37.06 -17.56 -11.82
C GLU A 275 -35.70 -16.87 -11.59
N ALA A 276 -34.64 -17.67 -11.43
CA ALA A 276 -33.28 -17.14 -11.32
C ALA A 276 -32.90 -16.42 -12.62
N PHE A 277 -32.22 -15.29 -12.48
CA PHE A 277 -31.76 -14.51 -13.62
C PHE A 277 -30.23 -14.45 -13.66
N THR A 278 -29.64 -14.76 -14.82
CA THR A 278 -28.19 -14.78 -15.00
C THR A 278 -27.71 -13.62 -15.85
N TYR A 279 -26.87 -12.74 -15.28
CA TYR A 279 -26.07 -11.79 -16.02
C TYR A 279 -24.88 -12.51 -16.65
N THR A 280 -24.87 -12.56 -17.99
CA THR A 280 -23.87 -13.31 -18.75
C THR A 280 -22.74 -12.43 -19.25
N ALA A 281 -21.49 -12.86 -19.12
CA ALA A 281 -20.32 -12.17 -19.64
C ALA A 281 -20.45 -11.78 -21.12
N GLY A 282 -20.11 -10.56 -21.48
CA GLY A 282 -20.21 -10.04 -22.84
C GLY A 282 -21.62 -9.91 -23.40
N LYS A 283 -22.64 -9.89 -22.52
CA LYS A 283 -24.04 -9.74 -22.94
C LYS A 283 -24.71 -8.53 -22.29
N MET A 284 -25.64 -7.95 -22.99
CA MET A 284 -26.57 -6.92 -22.50
C MET A 284 -27.89 -7.55 -22.13
N SER A 285 -28.36 -7.27 -20.93
CA SER A 285 -29.67 -7.67 -20.41
C SER A 285 -30.55 -6.45 -20.42
N ASN A 286 -31.47 -6.39 -21.39
CA ASN A 286 -32.35 -5.22 -21.63
C ASN A 286 -33.72 -5.50 -21.02
N PHE A 287 -34.19 -4.59 -20.16
CA PHE A 287 -35.51 -4.62 -19.53
C PHE A 287 -36.26 -3.36 -19.91
N THR A 288 -37.47 -3.51 -20.53
CA THR A 288 -38.37 -2.40 -20.74
C THR A 288 -39.53 -2.53 -19.74
N ILE A 289 -39.65 -1.58 -18.85
CA ILE A 289 -40.65 -1.58 -17.77
C ILE A 289 -41.60 -0.38 -17.96
N ARG A 290 -42.90 -0.67 -18.15
CA ARG A 290 -43.94 0.34 -18.21
C ARG A 290 -44.39 0.71 -16.81
N VAL A 291 -44.51 2.00 -16.57
CA VAL A 291 -44.99 2.59 -15.33
C VAL A 291 -46.41 3.15 -15.54
N ASP A 292 -47.41 2.57 -14.89
CA ASP A 292 -48.78 3.05 -14.89
C ASP A 292 -49.07 3.74 -13.54
N LYS A 293 -49.64 4.94 -13.55
CA LYS A 293 -50.09 5.66 -12.35
C LYS A 293 -51.51 5.26 -11.98
N LYS A 294 -51.71 4.75 -10.76
CA LYS A 294 -53.04 4.38 -10.26
C LYS A 294 -53.84 5.60 -9.85
N SER A 295 -55.02 5.77 -10.44
CA SER A 295 -55.86 6.95 -10.28
C SER A 295 -56.40 7.18 -8.85
N VAL A 296 -56.48 6.15 -8.01
CA VAL A 296 -57.13 6.23 -6.69
C VAL A 296 -56.13 6.40 -5.54
N SER A 297 -54.87 6.08 -5.71
CA SER A 297 -53.88 6.05 -4.60
C SER A 297 -52.61 6.87 -4.85
N GLY A 298 -52.42 7.44 -6.05
CA GLY A 298 -51.16 8.08 -6.43
C GLY A 298 -49.97 7.09 -6.52
N GLN A 299 -50.23 5.80 -6.33
CA GLN A 299 -49.19 4.74 -6.44
C GLN A 299 -48.96 4.37 -7.91
N TYR A 300 -47.84 3.74 -8.16
CA TYR A 300 -47.47 3.28 -9.50
C TYR A 300 -47.53 1.76 -9.59
N ALA A 301 -47.79 1.25 -10.78
CA ALA A 301 -47.68 -0.16 -11.11
C ALA A 301 -46.59 -0.34 -12.16
N LEU A 302 -45.70 -1.31 -11.94
CA LEU A 302 -44.64 -1.67 -12.84
C LEU A 302 -45.00 -2.92 -13.63
N THR A 303 -44.90 -2.84 -14.95
CA THR A 303 -45.17 -3.99 -15.85
C THR A 303 -43.96 -4.22 -16.74
N LEU A 304 -43.41 -5.41 -16.71
CA LEU A 304 -42.38 -5.83 -17.67
C LEU A 304 -43.03 -5.92 -19.06
N VAL A 305 -42.55 -5.09 -19.98
CA VAL A 305 -43.05 -5.06 -21.37
C VAL A 305 -42.22 -6.00 -22.24
N SER A 306 -40.92 -5.92 -22.08
CA SER A 306 -39.99 -6.79 -22.80
C SER A 306 -38.72 -7.06 -22.03
N GLU A 307 -38.15 -8.22 -22.28
CA GLU A 307 -36.83 -8.60 -21.83
C GLU A 307 -36.09 -9.24 -22.99
N SER A 308 -34.85 -8.87 -23.17
CA SER A 308 -33.98 -9.51 -24.15
C SER A 308 -32.53 -9.57 -23.67
N ILE A 309 -31.83 -10.62 -24.04
CA ILE A 309 -30.38 -10.75 -23.83
C ILE A 309 -29.76 -10.71 -25.22
N THR A 310 -28.96 -9.68 -25.47
CA THR A 310 -28.28 -9.48 -26.75
C THR A 310 -26.77 -9.55 -26.57
N PRO A 311 -26.00 -9.87 -27.62
CA PRO A 311 -24.55 -9.68 -27.55
C PRO A 311 -24.22 -8.23 -27.14
N TRP A 312 -23.21 -8.04 -26.36
CA TRP A 312 -22.66 -6.73 -26.11
C TRP A 312 -21.77 -6.40 -27.32
N GLU A 313 -22.30 -5.64 -28.23
CA GLU A 313 -21.68 -5.34 -29.50
C GLU A 313 -20.89 -4.03 -29.39
N ASN A 314 -19.71 -4.01 -29.99
CA ASN A 314 -18.76 -2.90 -29.96
C ASN A 314 -18.72 -2.14 -31.28
N ASP A 315 -18.15 -0.96 -31.26
CA ASP A 315 -17.85 -0.28 -32.48
C ASP A 315 -16.60 -0.87 -33.20
N LEU A 316 -16.51 -0.70 -34.50
CA LEU A 316 -15.47 -1.29 -35.36
C LEU A 316 -14.23 -0.39 -35.49
N VAL A 317 -13.89 0.41 -34.51
CA VAL A 317 -12.75 1.32 -34.60
C VAL A 317 -11.44 0.57 -34.34
N SER A 318 -10.56 0.58 -35.31
CA SER A 318 -9.24 -0.06 -35.27
C SER A 318 -8.21 0.89 -34.69
N HIS A 319 -7.52 0.46 -33.62
CA HIS A 319 -6.53 1.25 -32.93
C HIS A 319 -5.12 0.67 -33.11
N ASN A 320 -4.16 1.47 -33.51
CA ASN A 320 -2.80 1.04 -33.83
C ASN A 320 -1.81 1.38 -32.71
N ALA A 321 -1.10 0.39 -32.20
CA ALA A 321 0.03 0.59 -31.30
C ALA A 321 1.35 0.63 -32.10
N THR A 322 2.12 1.71 -31.90
CA THR A 322 3.43 1.84 -32.56
C THR A 322 4.51 1.97 -31.50
N ALA A 323 5.45 1.04 -31.50
CA ALA A 323 6.56 1.02 -30.56
C ALA A 323 7.77 1.86 -31.02
N LYS A 324 8.51 2.51 -30.10
CA LYS A 324 9.71 3.31 -30.41
C LYS A 324 10.96 2.44 -30.54
N GLU A 325 11.83 2.76 -31.51
CA GLU A 325 13.01 1.96 -31.81
C GLU A 325 14.17 2.10 -30.84
N TYR A 326 14.70 0.97 -30.31
CA TYR A 326 15.98 0.91 -29.65
C TYR A 326 17.15 0.85 -30.62
N VAL A 327 18.19 1.62 -30.35
CA VAL A 327 19.49 1.39 -30.98
C VAL A 327 20.18 0.29 -30.17
N ILE A 328 20.48 -0.84 -30.83
CA ILE A 328 21.15 -1.99 -30.22
C ILE A 328 22.65 -1.87 -30.47
N ILE A 329 23.45 -1.84 -29.42
CA ILE A 329 24.91 -1.73 -29.48
C ILE A 329 25.55 -2.91 -28.74
N ASN A 330 26.40 -3.63 -29.46
CA ASN A 330 27.29 -4.63 -28.83
C ASN A 330 28.58 -3.94 -28.40
N SER A 331 28.88 -3.99 -27.09
CA SER A 331 30.03 -3.31 -26.50
C SER A 331 31.04 -4.25 -25.88
N THR A 332 32.25 -3.73 -25.68
CA THR A 332 33.30 -4.30 -24.85
C THR A 332 33.62 -3.33 -23.71
N PRO A 333 34.16 -3.80 -22.57
CA PRO A 333 34.34 -2.96 -21.38
C PRO A 333 35.14 -1.68 -21.64
N GLY A 334 34.56 -0.53 -21.31
CA GLY A 334 35.15 0.80 -21.49
C GLY A 334 35.08 1.39 -22.91
N HIS A 335 34.43 0.72 -23.85
CA HIS A 335 34.39 1.10 -25.28
C HIS A 335 32.98 1.37 -25.83
N LEU A 336 32.00 1.60 -24.96
CA LEU A 336 30.61 1.88 -25.41
C LEU A 336 30.54 3.09 -26.33
N LYS A 337 31.28 4.17 -26.02
CA LYS A 337 31.36 5.38 -26.85
C LYS A 337 31.89 5.08 -28.25
N ASP A 338 32.93 4.28 -28.33
CA ASP A 338 33.53 3.90 -29.62
C ASP A 338 32.57 3.02 -30.44
N ALA A 339 31.89 2.08 -29.78
CA ALA A 339 30.93 1.19 -30.41
C ALA A 339 29.71 1.96 -30.98
N ILE A 340 29.21 2.96 -30.25
CA ILE A 340 28.11 3.83 -30.74
C ILE A 340 28.59 4.66 -31.96
N THR A 341 29.79 5.20 -31.89
CA THR A 341 30.38 6.00 -32.95
C THR A 341 30.64 5.14 -34.23
N ALA A 342 31.15 3.93 -34.06
CA ALA A 342 31.37 2.98 -35.14
C ALA A 342 30.03 2.56 -35.83
N ALA A 343 28.93 2.57 -35.07
CA ALA A 343 27.59 2.36 -35.61
C ALA A 343 26.98 3.59 -36.31
N ASN A 344 27.77 4.65 -36.54
CA ASN A 344 27.35 5.93 -37.14
C ASN A 344 26.17 6.59 -36.36
N LYS A 345 26.11 6.45 -35.01
CA LYS A 345 25.10 7.08 -34.17
C LYS A 345 25.70 8.24 -33.38
N ASP A 346 24.92 9.29 -33.24
CA ASP A 346 25.25 10.44 -32.39
C ASP A 346 24.76 10.13 -30.95
N TYR A 347 25.68 9.77 -30.07
CA TYR A 347 25.34 9.39 -28.67
C TYR A 347 24.65 10.52 -27.91
N THR A 348 24.84 11.78 -28.25
CA THR A 348 24.17 12.92 -27.59
C THR A 348 22.68 13.01 -27.92
N LYS A 349 22.24 12.39 -29.02
CA LYS A 349 20.84 12.37 -29.49
C LYS A 349 20.12 11.04 -29.26
N LEU A 350 20.87 9.99 -28.86
CA LEU A 350 20.28 8.68 -28.57
C LEU A 350 19.32 8.78 -27.40
N LYS A 351 18.07 8.37 -27.64
CA LYS A 351 17.02 8.33 -26.60
C LYS A 351 16.85 6.93 -26.01
N ASN A 352 16.85 5.89 -26.83
CA ASN A 352 16.59 4.51 -26.41
C ASN A 352 17.78 3.64 -26.79
N LEU A 353 18.46 3.07 -25.79
CA LEU A 353 19.68 2.27 -25.96
C LEU A 353 19.51 0.89 -25.33
N LYS A 354 19.66 -0.17 -26.12
CA LYS A 354 19.86 -1.54 -25.67
C LYS A 354 21.31 -1.91 -25.85
N ILE A 355 21.96 -2.38 -24.80
CA ILE A 355 23.35 -2.83 -24.87
C ILE A 355 23.39 -4.34 -24.79
N THR A 356 24.30 -4.94 -25.57
CA THR A 356 24.66 -6.36 -25.51
C THR A 356 26.17 -6.49 -25.32
N GLY A 357 26.66 -7.67 -24.94
CA GLY A 357 28.08 -7.92 -24.70
C GLY A 357 28.50 -7.52 -23.29
N GLN A 358 29.56 -6.73 -23.16
CA GLN A 358 30.12 -6.35 -21.86
C GLN A 358 30.34 -4.85 -21.75
N ILE A 359 30.10 -4.31 -20.55
CA ILE A 359 30.39 -2.92 -20.17
C ILE A 359 31.11 -2.89 -18.84
N ASN A 360 31.60 -1.74 -18.43
CA ASN A 360 32.20 -1.54 -17.11
C ASN A 360 31.84 -0.16 -16.52
N GLY A 361 32.44 0.22 -15.39
CA GLY A 361 32.15 1.48 -14.72
C GLY A 361 32.41 2.71 -15.58
N VAL A 362 33.39 2.67 -16.50
CA VAL A 362 33.69 3.78 -17.43
C VAL A 362 32.49 4.04 -18.36
N ASP A 363 31.85 2.97 -18.84
CA ASP A 363 30.70 3.07 -19.73
C ASP A 363 29.47 3.64 -19.02
N PHE A 364 29.27 3.31 -17.74
CA PHE A 364 28.19 3.91 -16.92
C PHE A 364 28.37 5.42 -16.79
N TYR A 365 29.60 5.87 -16.47
CA TYR A 365 29.83 7.32 -16.33
C TYR A 365 29.76 8.05 -17.67
N PHE A 366 30.19 7.42 -18.76
CA PHE A 366 29.96 7.96 -20.11
C PHE A 366 28.45 8.13 -20.40
N MET A 367 27.64 7.11 -20.10
CA MET A 367 26.18 7.22 -20.26
C MET A 367 25.57 8.32 -19.39
N ARG A 368 26.04 8.46 -18.14
CA ARG A 368 25.58 9.50 -17.23
C ARG A 368 25.93 10.89 -17.73
N ASP A 369 27.18 11.12 -18.08
CA ASP A 369 27.74 12.48 -18.25
C ASP A 369 27.59 12.97 -19.70
N GLU A 370 27.76 12.10 -20.71
CA GLU A 370 27.81 12.53 -22.10
C GLU A 370 26.53 12.20 -22.91
N MET A 371 25.74 11.19 -22.53
CA MET A 371 24.53 10.83 -23.28
C MET A 371 23.30 11.64 -22.77
N THR A 372 23.29 12.92 -23.05
CA THR A 372 22.33 13.87 -22.47
C THR A 372 20.86 13.62 -22.81
N SER A 373 20.59 12.96 -23.94
CA SER A 373 19.23 12.64 -24.42
C SER A 373 18.74 11.24 -24.06
N LEU A 374 19.54 10.42 -23.33
CA LEU A 374 19.21 9.04 -23.01
C LEU A 374 17.96 8.97 -22.11
N GLN A 375 16.89 8.35 -22.62
CA GLN A 375 15.59 8.22 -21.95
C GLN A 375 15.31 6.79 -21.51
N ALA A 376 15.70 5.80 -22.28
CA ALA A 376 15.48 4.39 -21.96
C ALA A 376 16.77 3.59 -22.12
N LEU A 377 17.12 2.82 -21.07
CA LEU A 377 18.33 2.00 -21.02
C LEU A 377 17.98 0.54 -20.72
N ASN A 378 18.30 -0.37 -21.63
CA ASN A 378 18.11 -1.80 -21.45
C ASN A 378 19.48 -2.51 -21.38
N LEU A 379 19.78 -3.07 -20.22
CA LEU A 379 21.03 -3.78 -19.90
C LEU A 379 20.83 -5.29 -19.69
N LYS A 380 19.65 -5.84 -19.92
CA LYS A 380 19.29 -7.20 -19.53
C LYS A 380 20.34 -8.26 -19.89
N ASN A 381 20.89 -8.21 -21.11
CA ASN A 381 21.87 -9.19 -21.62
C ASN A 381 23.33 -8.72 -21.47
N VAL A 382 23.56 -7.74 -20.61
CA VAL A 382 24.90 -7.18 -20.39
C VAL A 382 25.57 -7.91 -19.25
N LYS A 383 26.87 -8.19 -19.40
CA LYS A 383 27.76 -8.54 -18.30
C LYS A 383 28.56 -7.32 -17.88
N ILE A 384 28.64 -7.04 -16.60
CA ILE A 384 29.45 -5.94 -16.10
C ILE A 384 30.84 -6.50 -15.73
N ALA A 385 31.87 -6.02 -16.42
CA ALA A 385 33.23 -6.41 -16.12
C ALA A 385 33.80 -5.64 -14.94
N ARG A 386 34.73 -6.26 -14.22
CA ARG A 386 35.50 -5.62 -13.13
C ARG A 386 36.11 -4.30 -13.61
N THR A 387 36.07 -3.32 -12.75
CA THR A 387 36.52 -1.96 -13.09
C THR A 387 37.27 -1.32 -11.92
N ASP A 388 38.44 -0.76 -12.22
CA ASP A 388 39.15 0.16 -11.35
C ASP A 388 38.96 1.58 -11.88
N VAL A 389 38.20 2.40 -11.16
CA VAL A 389 37.88 3.78 -11.58
C VAL A 389 38.18 4.78 -10.48
N LYS A 390 38.59 5.99 -10.89
CA LYS A 390 38.60 7.14 -10.00
C LYS A 390 37.25 7.86 -10.15
N LEU A 391 36.46 7.79 -9.08
CA LEU A 391 35.11 8.31 -9.08
C LEU A 391 35.02 9.74 -8.61
N HIS A 392 34.12 10.47 -9.24
CA HIS A 392 33.69 11.79 -8.83
C HIS A 392 32.16 11.77 -8.63
N TYR A 393 31.74 11.39 -7.41
CA TYR A 393 30.35 11.62 -6.97
C TYR A 393 30.40 12.31 -5.62
N GLY A 394 29.81 13.54 -5.55
CA GLY A 394 29.85 14.41 -4.37
C GLY A 394 31.08 15.33 -4.31
N SER A 395 31.12 16.17 -3.31
CA SER A 395 32.12 17.26 -3.13
C SER A 395 33.48 16.81 -2.57
N GLY A 396 33.88 15.56 -2.79
CA GLY A 396 35.05 14.97 -2.16
C GLY A 396 36.19 14.62 -3.10
N ASN A 397 37.35 14.31 -2.52
CA ASN A 397 38.55 13.87 -3.24
C ASN A 397 38.30 12.60 -4.05
N LEU A 398 38.75 12.58 -5.29
CA LEU A 398 38.80 11.42 -6.17
C LEU A 398 39.54 10.26 -5.51
N GLN A 399 38.81 9.25 -5.01
CA GLN A 399 39.37 8.02 -4.49
C GLN A 399 39.27 6.93 -5.54
N PRO A 400 40.34 6.16 -5.78
CA PRO A 400 40.26 4.95 -6.59
C PRO A 400 39.32 3.94 -5.92
N ARG A 401 38.32 3.43 -6.67
CA ARG A 401 37.46 2.33 -6.23
C ARG A 401 37.47 1.22 -7.24
N THR A 402 37.46 0.02 -6.75
CA THR A 402 37.34 -1.21 -7.53
C THR A 402 35.95 -1.75 -7.35
N TYR A 403 35.29 -2.08 -8.46
CA TYR A 403 34.04 -2.81 -8.52
C TYR A 403 34.29 -4.16 -9.13
N ASP A 404 33.80 -5.20 -8.52
CA ASP A 404 33.94 -6.57 -9.04
C ASP A 404 32.97 -6.81 -10.22
N GLU A 405 33.01 -8.01 -10.80
CA GLU A 405 32.13 -8.37 -11.89
C GLU A 405 30.68 -8.40 -11.44
N ASP A 406 29.78 -7.95 -12.33
CA ASP A 406 28.33 -7.86 -12.12
C ASP A 406 27.93 -6.93 -10.97
N GLU A 407 28.70 -5.85 -10.76
CA GLU A 407 28.36 -4.76 -9.87
C GLU A 407 28.09 -3.45 -10.64
N ILE A 408 26.94 -2.80 -10.37
CA ILE A 408 26.69 -1.42 -10.82
C ILE A 408 27.47 -0.48 -9.89
N PRO A 409 28.34 0.38 -10.44
CA PRO A 409 29.18 1.24 -9.62
C PRO A 409 28.41 2.32 -8.88
N GLU A 410 29.03 2.90 -7.83
CA GLU A 410 28.49 4.04 -7.09
C GLU A 410 28.26 5.23 -8.01
N GLY A 411 27.08 5.87 -7.89
CA GLY A 411 26.71 7.04 -8.68
C GLY A 411 26.64 6.79 -10.20
N ALA A 412 26.52 5.53 -10.64
CA ALA A 412 26.57 5.11 -12.05
C ALA A 412 25.72 5.98 -12.98
N MET A 413 24.50 6.28 -12.57
CA MET A 413 23.51 7.06 -13.33
C MET A 413 22.86 8.16 -12.43
N ALA A 414 23.48 8.51 -11.32
CA ALA A 414 22.94 9.50 -10.40
C ALA A 414 22.56 10.81 -11.10
N GLU A 415 21.42 11.38 -10.70
CA GLU A 415 20.88 12.63 -11.25
C GLU A 415 20.59 12.60 -12.77
N LYS A 416 20.55 11.40 -13.38
CA LYS A 416 20.23 11.24 -14.80
C LYS A 416 18.75 11.52 -15.06
N ASN A 417 18.36 12.77 -15.01
CA ASN A 417 16.96 13.21 -15.18
C ASN A 417 16.39 13.02 -16.60
N SER A 418 17.23 12.72 -17.58
CA SER A 418 16.74 12.31 -18.90
C SER A 418 16.23 10.88 -18.92
N LEU A 419 16.70 10.02 -17.99
CA LEU A 419 16.35 8.60 -17.93
C LEU A 419 14.95 8.43 -17.34
N ASN A 420 14.06 7.76 -18.08
CA ASN A 420 12.71 7.47 -17.65
C ASN A 420 12.41 5.97 -17.56
N ARG A 421 13.30 5.12 -18.09
CA ARG A 421 13.18 3.65 -18.07
C ARG A 421 14.52 2.97 -17.93
N LEU A 422 14.51 1.89 -17.13
CA LEU A 422 15.71 1.10 -16.82
C LEU A 422 15.37 -0.39 -16.79
N VAL A 423 16.17 -1.20 -17.46
CA VAL A 423 16.24 -2.65 -17.25
C VAL A 423 17.62 -3.02 -16.80
N LEU A 424 17.68 -3.71 -15.66
CA LEU A 424 18.91 -4.15 -15.04
C LEU A 424 19.43 -5.45 -15.67
N PRO A 425 20.77 -5.72 -15.58
CA PRO A 425 21.36 -6.96 -16.09
C PRO A 425 20.90 -8.20 -15.30
N ASP A 426 20.61 -9.30 -16.01
CA ASP A 426 20.24 -10.58 -15.38
C ASP A 426 21.35 -11.21 -14.52
N THR A 427 22.63 -10.88 -14.78
CA THR A 427 23.78 -11.40 -14.04
C THR A 427 24.13 -10.58 -12.79
N LEU A 428 23.38 -9.51 -12.52
CA LEU A 428 23.68 -8.51 -11.51
C LEU A 428 23.73 -9.12 -10.09
N LYS A 429 24.72 -8.70 -9.30
CA LYS A 429 24.94 -9.16 -7.93
C LYS A 429 24.79 -8.06 -6.89
N ILE A 430 25.31 -6.86 -7.19
CA ILE A 430 25.32 -5.72 -6.27
C ILE A 430 24.97 -4.44 -7.02
N ILE A 431 24.09 -3.63 -6.41
CA ILE A 431 23.84 -2.25 -6.82
C ILE A 431 24.45 -1.34 -5.76
N ASN A 432 25.53 -0.63 -6.14
CA ASN A 432 26.25 0.21 -5.20
C ASN A 432 25.52 1.50 -4.86
N SER A 433 26.03 2.23 -3.84
CA SER A 433 25.39 3.43 -3.30
C SER A 433 25.13 4.49 -4.38
N CYS A 434 24.03 5.20 -4.28
CA CYS A 434 23.66 6.30 -5.16
C CYS A 434 23.61 5.93 -6.67
N ALA A 435 23.58 4.65 -7.02
CA ALA A 435 23.72 4.21 -8.43
C ALA A 435 22.74 4.90 -9.39
N PHE A 436 21.50 5.13 -8.95
CA PHE A 436 20.44 5.84 -9.69
C PHE A 436 19.80 6.95 -8.86
N GLU A 437 20.48 7.43 -7.81
CA GLU A 437 19.92 8.45 -6.92
C GLU A 437 19.45 9.67 -7.69
N SER A 438 18.29 10.21 -7.29
CA SER A 438 17.69 11.42 -7.87
C SER A 438 17.44 11.36 -9.39
N CYS A 439 17.24 10.18 -9.95
CA CYS A 439 16.72 10.02 -11.31
C CYS A 439 15.22 10.37 -11.35
N LYS A 440 14.88 11.67 -11.30
CA LYS A 440 13.52 12.19 -11.05
C LYS A 440 12.49 11.87 -12.13
N ASN A 441 12.90 11.39 -13.29
CA ASN A 441 12.02 10.95 -14.37
C ASN A 441 12.04 9.44 -14.56
N LEU A 442 12.77 8.69 -13.73
CA LEU A 442 12.80 7.23 -13.76
C LEU A 442 11.54 6.69 -13.06
N THR A 443 10.62 6.20 -13.85
CA THR A 443 9.24 5.90 -13.47
C THR A 443 8.87 4.46 -13.80
N GLY A 444 7.64 4.02 -13.46
CA GLY A 444 7.16 2.67 -13.68
C GLY A 444 7.56 1.72 -12.55
N SER A 445 7.54 0.41 -12.84
CA SER A 445 7.94 -0.63 -11.91
C SER A 445 9.46 -0.81 -11.88
N LEU A 446 9.98 -1.25 -10.74
CA LEU A 446 11.37 -1.65 -10.58
C LEU A 446 11.45 -3.14 -10.26
N ILE A 447 12.12 -3.89 -11.12
CA ILE A 447 12.49 -5.28 -10.82
C ILE A 447 13.99 -5.35 -10.56
N ILE A 448 14.32 -5.80 -9.37
CA ILE A 448 15.69 -6.17 -9.03
C ILE A 448 15.88 -7.64 -9.45
N PRO A 449 16.85 -7.95 -10.35
CA PRO A 449 17.00 -9.30 -10.88
C PRO A 449 17.38 -10.35 -9.83
N GLU A 450 17.01 -11.61 -10.08
CA GLU A 450 17.50 -12.75 -9.29
C GLU A 450 19.03 -12.83 -9.37
N GLY A 451 19.65 -13.16 -8.23
CA GLY A 451 21.12 -13.12 -8.08
C GLY A 451 21.63 -11.88 -7.35
N VAL A 452 20.88 -10.80 -7.30
CA VAL A 452 21.23 -9.61 -6.50
C VAL A 452 21.13 -9.95 -5.02
N THR A 453 22.23 -9.72 -4.32
CA THR A 453 22.34 -9.99 -2.87
C THR A 453 22.37 -8.72 -2.03
N GLU A 454 22.70 -7.58 -2.61
CA GLU A 454 22.79 -6.30 -1.92
C GLU A 454 22.40 -5.13 -2.82
N VAL A 455 21.53 -4.25 -2.29
CA VAL A 455 21.19 -2.95 -2.88
C VAL A 455 21.54 -1.90 -1.84
N LYS A 456 22.58 -1.10 -2.12
CA LYS A 456 23.16 -0.20 -1.12
C LYS A 456 22.39 1.11 -0.95
N THR A 457 22.85 1.90 0.02
CA THR A 457 22.24 3.17 0.43
C THR A 457 22.04 4.11 -0.76
N ALA A 458 20.89 4.75 -0.84
CA ALA A 458 20.49 5.71 -1.87
C ALA A 458 20.51 5.16 -3.31
N ALA A 459 20.63 3.84 -3.52
CA ALA A 459 20.75 3.28 -4.87
C ALA A 459 19.64 3.76 -5.83
N PHE A 460 18.41 3.95 -5.32
CA PHE A 460 17.25 4.47 -6.06
C PHE A 460 16.54 5.60 -5.29
N GLY A 461 17.19 6.19 -4.30
CA GLY A 461 16.59 7.27 -3.50
C GLY A 461 16.15 8.44 -4.38
N ASP A 462 14.99 9.03 -4.06
CA ASP A 462 14.37 10.15 -4.79
C ASP A 462 14.12 9.89 -6.29
N CYS A 463 13.98 8.63 -6.69
CA CYS A 463 13.47 8.29 -8.01
C CYS A 463 11.94 8.43 -8.07
N ALA A 464 11.42 8.60 -9.29
CA ALA A 464 9.99 8.80 -9.52
C ALA A 464 9.23 7.48 -9.79
N PHE A 465 9.79 6.32 -9.42
CA PHE A 465 9.08 5.05 -9.59
C PHE A 465 7.68 5.11 -8.98
N ASN A 466 6.67 4.72 -9.74
CA ASN A 466 5.26 4.76 -9.37
C ASN A 466 4.49 3.49 -9.73
N GLY A 467 5.18 2.45 -10.18
CA GLY A 467 4.67 1.10 -10.37
C GLY A 467 5.05 0.19 -9.20
N SER A 468 5.09 -1.13 -9.43
CA SER A 468 5.43 -2.13 -8.41
C SER A 468 6.94 -2.20 -8.13
N LEU A 469 7.30 -2.65 -6.93
CA LEU A 469 8.66 -3.02 -6.55
C LEU A 469 8.76 -4.54 -6.42
N SER A 470 9.66 -5.17 -7.19
CA SER A 470 9.97 -6.60 -7.09
C SER A 470 11.38 -6.80 -6.57
N LEU A 471 11.50 -7.48 -5.43
CA LEU A 471 12.77 -7.81 -4.79
C LEU A 471 13.09 -9.30 -5.02
N PRO A 472 14.37 -9.65 -5.33
CA PRO A 472 14.75 -11.04 -5.62
C PRO A 472 14.82 -11.91 -4.37
N SER A 473 14.58 -13.21 -4.53
CA SER A 473 14.66 -14.19 -3.45
C SER A 473 16.08 -14.34 -2.86
N THR A 474 17.09 -13.82 -3.54
CA THR A 474 18.51 -13.86 -3.15
C THR A 474 18.97 -12.66 -2.32
N LEU A 475 18.13 -11.63 -2.18
CA LEU A 475 18.48 -10.36 -1.52
C LEU A 475 18.69 -10.55 -0.03
N LYS A 476 19.86 -10.12 0.47
CA LYS A 476 20.24 -10.21 1.89
C LYS A 476 20.28 -8.86 2.57
N LYS A 477 20.60 -7.79 1.82
CA LYS A 477 20.79 -6.47 2.41
C LYS A 477 20.19 -5.36 1.56
N LEU A 478 19.48 -4.48 2.23
CA LEU A 478 19.08 -3.16 1.75
C LEU A 478 19.81 -2.09 2.57
N GLY A 479 20.57 -1.22 1.90
CA GLY A 479 21.47 -0.27 2.55
C GLY A 479 22.83 -0.88 2.96
N ASN A 480 23.73 -0.07 3.47
CA ASN A 480 25.09 -0.47 3.78
C ASN A 480 25.53 -0.28 5.24
N GLY A 481 24.59 -0.02 6.14
CA GLY A 481 24.84 0.10 7.59
C GLY A 481 25.61 1.35 8.04
N PHE A 482 26.00 2.25 7.15
CA PHE A 482 26.62 3.53 7.53
C PHE A 482 25.54 4.58 7.77
N GLU A 483 25.58 5.19 8.94
CA GLU A 483 24.76 6.35 9.25
C GLU A 483 25.30 7.55 8.45
N SER A 484 24.52 8.04 7.50
CA SER A 484 24.83 9.24 6.75
C SER A 484 23.69 10.24 6.89
N THR A 485 24.01 11.39 7.45
CA THR A 485 23.05 12.51 7.52
C THR A 485 22.78 13.16 6.16
N TRP A 486 23.50 12.75 5.11
CA TRP A 486 23.52 13.38 3.80
C TRP A 486 22.89 12.55 2.67
N TYR A 487 22.69 11.25 2.88
CA TYR A 487 22.19 10.37 1.83
C TYR A 487 20.76 9.89 2.12
N ASN A 488 20.00 9.74 1.06
CA ASN A 488 18.71 9.06 1.09
C ASN A 488 18.89 7.57 1.41
N GLY A 489 17.83 6.90 1.88
CA GLY A 489 17.81 5.43 1.95
C GLY A 489 17.65 4.80 0.56
N THR A 490 17.67 3.48 0.50
CA THR A 490 17.70 2.71 -0.75
C THR A 490 16.59 3.11 -1.73
N PHE A 491 15.34 3.29 -1.24
CA PHE A 491 14.15 3.65 -1.99
C PHE A 491 13.43 4.88 -1.43
N THR A 492 14.11 5.71 -0.66
CA THR A 492 13.52 6.91 -0.05
C THR A 492 12.70 7.70 -1.07
N ASN A 493 11.48 8.11 -0.68
CA ASN A 493 10.56 8.94 -1.46
C ASN A 493 10.10 8.37 -2.82
N CYS A 494 10.42 7.11 -3.14
CA CYS A 494 9.83 6.45 -4.31
C CYS A 494 8.31 6.31 -4.14
N LYS A 495 7.58 6.41 -5.25
CA LYS A 495 6.11 6.39 -5.27
C LYS A 495 5.56 5.02 -5.68
N PHE A 496 6.31 3.95 -5.37
CA PHE A 496 5.85 2.58 -5.64
C PHE A 496 4.42 2.37 -5.14
N VAL A 497 3.64 1.60 -5.90
CA VAL A 497 2.30 1.14 -5.54
C VAL A 497 2.28 -0.37 -5.56
N GLY A 498 1.47 -0.98 -4.69
CA GLY A 498 1.38 -2.43 -4.56
C GLY A 498 1.78 -2.93 -3.19
N GLU A 499 1.69 -4.22 -2.98
CA GLU A 499 2.10 -4.88 -1.75
C GLU A 499 3.62 -4.95 -1.66
N LEU A 500 4.18 -4.63 -0.49
CA LEU A 500 5.61 -4.78 -0.24
C LEU A 500 5.91 -6.20 0.23
N ILE A 501 6.54 -6.99 -0.64
CA ILE A 501 6.98 -8.36 -0.33
C ILE A 501 8.48 -8.35 -0.08
N LEU A 502 8.89 -8.59 1.17
CA LEU A 502 10.29 -8.75 1.54
C LEU A 502 10.70 -10.23 1.40
N PRO A 503 11.86 -10.53 0.78
CA PRO A 503 12.30 -11.92 0.60
C PRO A 503 12.79 -12.53 1.91
N GLU A 504 12.56 -13.83 2.12
CA GLU A 504 12.96 -14.60 3.31
C GLU A 504 14.48 -14.70 3.53
N SER A 505 15.26 -14.31 2.54
CA SER A 505 16.71 -14.22 2.62
C SER A 505 17.22 -12.94 3.26
N LEU A 506 16.35 -11.94 3.46
CA LEU A 506 16.72 -10.61 3.91
C LEU A 506 17.17 -10.63 5.38
N GLU A 507 18.39 -10.14 5.64
CA GLU A 507 19.02 -10.11 6.95
C GLU A 507 19.14 -8.67 7.51
N PHE A 508 19.11 -7.66 6.65
CA PHE A 508 19.38 -6.28 7.01
C PHE A 508 18.57 -5.28 6.19
N ILE A 509 17.93 -4.32 6.89
CA ILE A 509 17.28 -3.17 6.30
C ILE A 509 17.93 -1.91 6.85
N GLY A 510 18.58 -1.17 5.97
CA GLY A 510 19.34 0.05 6.30
C GLY A 510 18.49 1.26 6.57
N GLU A 511 19.17 2.33 6.99
CA GLU A 511 18.55 3.61 7.30
C GLU A 511 17.71 4.13 6.11
N ARG A 512 16.47 4.61 6.41
CA ARG A 512 15.54 5.24 5.46
C ARG A 512 15.19 4.40 4.23
N SER A 513 15.39 3.06 4.27
CA SER A 513 15.29 2.22 3.07
C SER A 513 13.96 2.38 2.33
N PHE A 514 12.84 2.54 3.04
CA PHE A 514 11.50 2.77 2.48
C PHE A 514 10.86 4.07 2.98
N GLU A 515 11.65 5.00 3.53
CA GLU A 515 11.11 6.28 4.02
C GLU A 515 10.30 7.00 2.95
N GLY A 516 9.05 7.36 3.27
CA GLY A 516 8.18 8.10 2.37
C GLY A 516 7.61 7.31 1.20
N CYS A 517 7.79 5.97 1.17
CA CYS A 517 7.15 5.09 0.17
C CYS A 517 5.66 4.92 0.48
N SER A 518 4.90 6.01 0.41
CA SER A 518 3.50 6.07 0.85
C SER A 518 2.51 5.34 -0.06
N GLY A 519 2.91 4.89 -1.25
CA GLY A 519 2.06 4.12 -2.15
C GLY A 519 2.14 2.60 -1.95
N LEU A 520 3.12 2.11 -1.17
CA LEU A 520 3.17 0.70 -0.76
C LEU A 520 2.06 0.43 0.26
N TYR A 521 1.33 -0.66 0.09
CA TYR A 521 0.18 -0.99 0.94
C TYR A 521 0.16 -2.47 1.37
N GLY A 522 -0.81 -2.85 2.22
CA GLY A 522 -1.03 -4.20 2.69
C GLY A 522 -0.30 -4.53 3.99
N ASN A 523 -0.33 -5.81 4.36
CA ASN A 523 0.30 -6.32 5.58
C ASN A 523 1.78 -6.60 5.31
N LEU A 524 2.66 -5.88 6.01
CA LEU A 524 4.09 -6.12 5.90
C LEU A 524 4.50 -7.36 6.70
N HIS A 525 5.06 -8.36 6.02
CA HIS A 525 5.75 -9.47 6.66
C HIS A 525 7.25 -9.18 6.77
N LEU A 526 7.77 -9.14 7.99
CA LEU A 526 9.21 -9.02 8.26
C LEU A 526 9.83 -10.41 8.31
N PRO A 527 10.82 -10.75 7.45
CA PRO A 527 11.40 -12.09 7.37
C PRO A 527 12.08 -12.55 8.67
N ASP A 528 11.99 -13.83 9.01
CA ASP A 528 12.55 -14.41 10.23
C ASP A 528 14.08 -14.30 10.34
N LYS A 529 14.78 -14.21 9.19
CA LYS A 529 16.23 -14.03 9.15
C LYS A 529 16.68 -12.60 9.43
N LEU A 530 15.78 -11.66 9.54
CA LEU A 530 16.11 -10.26 9.74
C LEU A 530 16.73 -10.04 11.11
N LYS A 531 17.90 -9.40 11.12
CA LYS A 531 18.70 -9.13 12.32
C LYS A 531 18.68 -7.67 12.74
N GLU A 532 18.44 -6.79 11.78
CA GLU A 532 18.56 -5.36 12.01
C GLU A 532 17.63 -4.57 11.07
N ILE A 533 16.92 -3.63 11.66
CA ILE A 533 16.11 -2.62 10.96
C ILE A 533 16.59 -1.27 11.50
N ARG A 534 17.17 -0.46 10.62
CA ARG A 534 17.79 0.82 10.99
C ARG A 534 16.76 1.96 11.06
N LYS A 535 17.27 3.10 11.55
CA LYS A 535 16.56 4.36 11.71
C LYS A 535 15.74 4.72 10.46
N ARG A 536 14.46 5.11 10.67
CA ARG A 536 13.52 5.57 9.63
C ARG A 536 13.21 4.57 8.52
N ALA A 537 13.53 3.29 8.71
CA ALA A 537 13.43 2.29 7.64
C ALA A 537 12.06 2.28 6.95
N PHE A 538 10.96 2.43 7.71
CA PHE A 538 9.58 2.47 7.22
C PHE A 538 8.84 3.77 7.60
N GLN A 539 9.59 4.85 7.89
CA GLN A 539 8.97 6.13 8.27
C GLN A 539 8.04 6.63 7.16
N ASN A 540 6.84 7.09 7.54
CA ASN A 540 5.83 7.63 6.62
C ASN A 540 5.34 6.65 5.53
N CYS A 541 5.44 5.35 5.73
CA CYS A 541 4.78 4.33 4.89
C CYS A 541 3.29 4.23 5.25
N LYS A 542 2.50 5.26 4.89
CA LYS A 542 1.15 5.51 5.41
C LYS A 542 0.10 4.46 5.04
N ASN A 543 0.33 3.68 3.99
CA ASN A 543 -0.62 2.67 3.50
C ASN A 543 -0.22 1.24 3.87
N LEU A 544 0.92 1.02 4.53
CA LEU A 544 1.21 -0.27 5.16
C LEU A 544 0.28 -0.42 6.37
N THR A 545 -0.45 -1.53 6.43
CA THR A 545 -1.52 -1.76 7.41
C THR A 545 -1.35 -3.12 8.11
N GLY A 546 -2.24 -3.45 9.04
CA GLY A 546 -2.26 -4.75 9.73
C GLY A 546 -1.33 -4.82 10.93
N ASP A 547 -0.96 -6.04 11.28
CA ASP A 547 -0.11 -6.36 12.44
C ASP A 547 1.37 -6.13 12.12
N ILE A 548 2.16 -5.82 13.14
CA ILE A 548 3.62 -5.87 13.08
C ILE A 548 4.13 -6.98 13.98
N THR A 549 4.88 -7.94 13.42
CA THR A 549 5.63 -8.94 14.20
C THR A 549 7.11 -8.69 14.03
N ILE A 550 7.81 -8.40 15.13
CA ILE A 550 9.26 -8.16 15.11
C ILE A 550 10.00 -9.51 15.15
N PRO A 551 10.87 -9.81 14.16
CA PRO A 551 11.61 -11.07 14.11
C PRO A 551 12.61 -11.24 15.26
N GLN A 552 12.86 -12.48 15.68
CA GLN A 552 13.71 -12.83 16.82
C GLN A 552 15.16 -12.31 16.73
N GLY A 553 15.63 -12.04 15.52
CA GLY A 553 16.95 -11.48 15.26
C GLY A 553 17.11 -10.01 15.65
N VAL A 554 16.02 -9.23 15.62
CA VAL A 554 16.00 -7.78 15.87
C VAL A 554 15.97 -7.53 17.36
N LYS A 555 17.02 -6.92 17.92
CA LYS A 555 17.18 -6.67 19.37
C LYS A 555 16.87 -5.24 19.78
N ILE A 556 16.88 -4.32 18.85
CA ILE A 556 16.65 -2.89 19.05
C ILE A 556 15.63 -2.44 18.01
N ILE A 557 14.60 -1.73 18.43
CA ILE A 557 13.72 -0.99 17.52
C ILE A 557 14.30 0.40 17.38
N SER A 558 14.87 0.66 16.20
CA SER A 558 15.63 1.88 15.94
C SER A 558 14.77 3.14 15.87
N GLU A 559 15.41 4.29 16.02
CA GLU A 559 14.78 5.62 16.03
C GLU A 559 13.93 5.84 14.76
N GLU A 560 12.68 6.33 14.97
CA GLU A 560 11.71 6.64 13.90
C GLU A 560 11.41 5.47 12.93
N CYS A 561 11.75 4.22 13.31
CA CYS A 561 11.74 3.06 12.40
C CYS A 561 10.39 2.88 11.70
N PHE A 562 9.27 3.07 12.42
CA PHE A 562 7.92 2.95 11.90
C PHE A 562 7.09 4.25 12.05
N SER A 563 7.72 5.36 12.49
CA SER A 563 7.02 6.63 12.75
C SER A 563 6.16 7.07 11.57
N GLY A 564 4.91 7.46 11.85
CA GLY A 564 3.95 7.96 10.86
C GLY A 564 3.51 6.94 9.81
N SER A 565 3.79 5.65 10.00
CA SER A 565 3.29 4.57 9.14
C SER A 565 1.84 4.20 9.48
N GLY A 566 1.18 3.46 8.58
CA GLY A 566 -0.27 3.19 8.65
C GLY A 566 -0.66 1.90 9.38
N PHE A 567 0.27 1.20 10.06
CA PHE A 567 -0.04 -0.05 10.75
C PHE A 567 -1.13 0.16 11.81
N ASN A 568 -2.19 -0.64 11.76
CA ASN A 568 -3.39 -0.46 12.57
C ASN A 568 -3.86 -1.74 13.28
N GLY A 569 -3.04 -2.76 13.27
CA GLY A 569 -3.25 -4.04 13.94
C GLY A 569 -2.48 -4.14 15.26
N ASN A 570 -2.10 -5.37 15.63
CA ASN A 570 -1.38 -5.67 16.85
C ASN A 570 0.13 -5.52 16.66
N LEU A 571 0.82 -5.13 17.73
CA LEU A 571 2.28 -5.15 17.80
C LEU A 571 2.75 -6.39 18.58
N GLN A 572 3.54 -7.24 17.90
CA GLN A 572 4.13 -8.44 18.53
C GLN A 572 5.64 -8.24 18.71
N LEU A 573 6.06 -8.10 19.95
CA LEU A 573 7.43 -7.97 20.39
C LEU A 573 7.86 -9.27 21.09
N HIS A 574 9.09 -9.72 20.84
CA HIS A 574 9.66 -10.88 21.53
C HIS A 574 10.51 -10.47 22.72
N ASP A 575 10.69 -11.37 23.69
CA ASP A 575 11.34 -11.08 24.99
C ASP A 575 12.82 -10.59 24.88
N GLY A 576 13.50 -10.87 23.80
CA GLY A 576 14.89 -10.47 23.61
C GLY A 576 15.12 -9.04 23.07
N ILE A 577 14.08 -8.20 22.99
CA ILE A 577 14.22 -6.78 22.62
C ILE A 577 14.62 -6.02 23.90
N SER A 578 15.75 -5.30 23.85
CA SER A 578 16.30 -4.56 24.98
C SER A 578 16.00 -3.06 24.96
N THR A 579 15.77 -2.50 23.79
CA THR A 579 15.60 -1.03 23.63
C THR A 579 14.59 -0.72 22.55
N ILE A 580 13.71 0.24 22.86
CA ILE A 580 12.83 0.91 21.89
C ILE A 580 13.27 2.36 21.86
N GLU A 581 13.87 2.77 20.72
CA GLU A 581 14.47 4.08 20.55
C GLU A 581 13.42 5.17 20.28
N LYS A 582 13.89 6.44 20.23
CA LYS A 582 13.04 7.63 20.09
C LYS A 582 12.14 7.55 18.86
N PHE A 583 10.87 7.95 19.04
CA PHE A 583 9.87 8.04 17.95
C PHE A 583 9.62 6.71 17.21
N ALA A 584 10.02 5.55 17.75
CA ALA A 584 10.02 4.27 17.03
C ALA A 584 8.64 3.93 16.40
N PHE A 585 7.54 4.18 17.14
CA PHE A 585 6.15 3.98 16.70
C PHE A 585 5.31 5.26 16.83
N GLU A 586 5.95 6.43 16.77
CA GLU A 586 5.26 7.71 16.87
C GLU A 586 4.15 7.83 15.80
N ASN A 587 2.93 8.19 16.22
CA ASN A 587 1.76 8.37 15.34
C ASN A 587 1.45 7.15 14.45
N VAL A 588 1.69 5.94 14.96
CA VAL A 588 1.29 4.68 14.33
C VAL A 588 0.00 4.20 15.00
N PRO A 589 -1.12 4.02 14.28
CA PRO A 589 -2.41 3.69 14.89
C PRO A 589 -2.54 2.21 15.31
N LEU A 590 -1.46 1.66 15.92
CA LEU A 590 -1.43 0.31 16.47
C LEU A 590 -2.46 0.13 17.59
N ARG A 591 -3.08 -1.04 17.65
CA ARG A 591 -4.18 -1.36 18.54
C ARG A 591 -3.94 -2.64 19.34
N GLY A 592 -4.91 -2.99 20.17
CA GLY A 592 -4.86 -4.20 20.99
C GLY A 592 -3.95 -4.05 22.20
N ASP A 593 -3.65 -5.16 22.85
CA ASP A 593 -2.86 -5.20 24.08
C ASP A 593 -1.37 -5.06 23.77
N LEU A 594 -0.72 -4.10 24.39
CA LEU A 594 0.73 -3.92 24.28
C LEU A 594 1.44 -4.84 25.28
N LYS A 595 2.11 -5.87 24.76
CA LYS A 595 2.98 -6.76 25.56
C LYS A 595 4.44 -6.35 25.38
N LEU A 596 5.01 -5.76 26.43
CA LEU A 596 6.40 -5.33 26.43
C LEU A 596 7.34 -6.52 26.69
N PRO A 597 8.52 -6.55 26.04
CA PRO A 597 9.54 -7.57 26.22
C PRO A 597 10.07 -7.62 27.65
N LYS A 598 10.37 -8.84 28.15
CA LYS A 598 10.91 -9.00 29.53
C LYS A 598 12.31 -8.42 29.73
N GLU A 599 13.10 -8.35 28.66
CA GLU A 599 14.47 -7.81 28.70
C GLU A 599 14.53 -6.32 28.34
N LEU A 600 13.39 -5.65 28.20
CA LEU A 600 13.34 -4.26 27.82
C LEU A 600 13.84 -3.36 28.95
N ASN A 601 14.95 -2.64 28.69
CA ASN A 601 15.56 -1.74 29.66
C ASN A 601 15.18 -0.27 29.44
N VAL A 602 14.89 0.11 28.20
CA VAL A 602 14.71 1.51 27.81
C VAL A 602 13.48 1.64 26.88
N ILE A 603 12.56 2.50 27.28
CA ILE A 603 11.49 3.05 26.45
C ILE A 603 11.83 4.53 26.25
N SER A 604 12.32 4.89 25.07
CA SER A 604 12.82 6.25 24.79
C SER A 604 11.69 7.26 24.55
N ASP A 605 12.09 8.53 24.40
CA ASP A 605 11.15 9.62 24.19
C ASP A 605 10.28 9.39 22.94
N TYR A 606 8.97 9.69 23.05
CA TYR A 606 7.97 9.60 21.98
C TYR A 606 7.80 8.20 21.34
N SER A 607 8.35 7.15 21.94
CA SER A 607 8.43 5.83 21.28
C SER A 607 7.07 5.22 20.93
N PHE A 608 6.02 5.47 21.72
CA PHE A 608 4.64 5.06 21.47
C PHE A 608 3.66 6.25 21.48
N PHE A 609 4.16 7.46 21.18
CA PHE A 609 3.34 8.67 21.12
C PHE A 609 2.20 8.52 20.11
N GLY A 610 0.97 8.80 20.52
CA GLY A 610 -0.19 8.81 19.62
C GLY A 610 -0.59 7.46 19.05
N CYS A 611 -0.20 6.35 19.70
CA CYS A 611 -0.73 5.02 19.39
C CYS A 611 -2.15 4.84 20.00
N ASP A 612 -2.87 3.77 19.57
CA ASP A 612 -4.25 3.46 20.03
C ASP A 612 -4.30 2.13 20.82
N PHE A 613 -3.24 1.83 21.61
CA PHE A 613 -3.20 0.63 22.43
C PHE A 613 -4.29 0.60 23.48
N SER A 614 -4.76 -0.61 23.81
CA SER A 614 -5.82 -0.87 24.80
C SER A 614 -5.34 -1.91 25.83
N GLY A 615 -6.20 -2.22 26.79
CA GLY A 615 -5.89 -3.23 27.81
C GLY A 615 -4.95 -2.74 28.92
N VAL A 616 -4.49 -3.66 29.75
CA VAL A 616 -3.62 -3.36 30.89
C VAL A 616 -2.17 -3.33 30.44
N LEU A 617 -1.50 -2.18 30.65
CA LEU A 617 -0.07 -2.04 30.39
C LEU A 617 0.74 -2.61 31.56
N SER A 618 1.51 -3.67 31.29
CA SER A 618 2.48 -4.23 32.25
C SER A 618 3.89 -3.83 31.85
N LEU A 619 4.57 -3.08 32.72
CA LEU A 619 5.96 -2.69 32.54
C LEU A 619 6.88 -3.80 33.03
N PRO A 620 7.92 -4.22 32.28
CA PRO A 620 8.82 -5.28 32.70
C PRO A 620 9.75 -4.82 33.84
N SER A 621 10.09 -5.73 34.75
CA SER A 621 10.96 -5.44 35.89
C SER A 621 12.40 -5.01 35.54
N SER A 622 12.84 -5.29 34.31
CA SER A 622 14.13 -4.86 33.74
C SER A 622 14.17 -3.38 33.35
N LEU A 623 13.00 -2.71 33.29
CA LEU A 623 12.91 -1.34 32.79
C LEU A 623 13.57 -0.36 33.78
N THR A 624 14.43 0.52 33.22
CA THR A 624 15.15 1.55 34.01
C THR A 624 14.83 2.97 33.55
N TYR A 625 14.26 3.13 32.36
CA TYR A 625 13.99 4.44 31.79
C TYR A 625 12.68 4.49 30.99
N ILE A 626 11.86 5.50 31.30
CA ILE A 626 10.64 5.87 30.56
C ILE A 626 10.80 7.33 30.11
N GLY A 627 10.90 7.55 28.80
CA GLY A 627 11.20 8.83 28.19
C GLY A 627 10.06 9.85 28.20
N GLU A 628 10.37 11.07 27.69
CA GLU A 628 9.39 12.13 27.44
C GLU A 628 8.35 11.65 26.43
N ASP A 629 7.04 11.94 26.69
CA ASP A 629 5.92 11.63 25.80
C ASP A 629 5.83 10.14 25.36
N ALA A 630 6.47 9.22 26.07
CA ALA A 630 6.66 7.83 25.63
C ALA A 630 5.35 7.11 25.32
N PHE A 631 4.28 7.36 26.08
CA PHE A 631 2.93 6.81 25.88
C PHE A 631 1.86 7.91 25.73
N TYR A 632 2.26 9.14 25.42
CA TYR A 632 1.30 10.24 25.27
C TYR A 632 0.15 9.86 24.33
N GLY A 633 -1.08 10.12 24.77
CA GLY A 633 -2.27 9.96 23.95
C GLY A 633 -2.77 8.53 23.76
N ASN A 634 -2.22 7.53 24.47
CA ASN A 634 -2.75 6.16 24.47
C ASN A 634 -3.97 6.08 25.42
N TRP A 635 -5.04 6.75 25.04
CA TRP A 635 -6.21 7.02 25.87
C TRP A 635 -7.02 5.77 26.27
N ARG A 636 -6.76 4.59 25.67
CA ARG A 636 -7.45 3.33 25.93
C ARG A 636 -6.65 2.35 26.81
N LEU A 637 -5.43 2.72 27.23
CA LEU A 637 -4.70 1.95 28.25
C LEU A 637 -5.46 2.03 29.56
N MET A 638 -5.69 0.89 30.20
CA MET A 638 -6.51 0.76 31.40
C MET A 638 -5.78 0.01 32.54
N GLY A 639 -6.45 -0.13 33.67
CA GLY A 639 -5.93 -0.81 34.87
C GLY A 639 -4.92 0.02 35.64
N THR A 640 -4.25 -0.61 36.58
CA THR A 640 -3.24 0.02 37.43
C THR A 640 -1.86 -0.14 36.82
N LEU A 641 -1.16 0.97 36.62
CA LEU A 641 0.21 1.02 36.12
C LEU A 641 1.18 0.81 37.31
N GLU A 642 1.87 -0.33 37.31
CA GLU A 642 2.95 -0.58 38.27
C GLU A 642 4.30 -0.13 37.66
N ILE A 643 4.92 0.88 38.30
CA ILE A 643 6.23 1.39 37.88
C ILE A 643 7.30 0.46 38.46
N PRO A 644 8.21 -0.08 37.61
CA PRO A 644 9.28 -0.97 38.06
C PRO A 644 10.26 -0.33 39.03
N GLN A 645 10.87 -1.16 39.90
CA GLN A 645 11.72 -0.71 41.02
C GLN A 645 12.94 0.12 40.59
N ASP A 646 13.51 -0.19 39.39
CA ASP A 646 14.72 0.46 38.90
C ASP A 646 14.42 1.72 38.06
N VAL A 647 13.15 2.14 37.94
CA VAL A 647 12.76 3.38 37.26
C VAL A 647 12.86 4.54 38.28
N ALA A 648 13.91 5.32 38.17
CA ALA A 648 14.12 6.46 39.06
C ALA A 648 13.30 7.71 38.65
N SER A 649 12.90 7.85 37.39
CA SER A 649 12.17 9.03 36.92
C SER A 649 11.15 8.68 35.84
N ILE A 650 9.96 9.31 35.91
CA ILE A 650 8.97 9.28 34.84
C ILE A 650 9.18 10.53 33.98
N GLY A 651 9.36 10.34 32.68
CA GLY A 651 9.59 11.41 31.71
C GLY A 651 8.46 12.45 31.66
N LYS A 652 8.78 13.64 31.14
CA LYS A 652 7.80 14.70 30.92
C LYS A 652 6.68 14.17 30.00
N GLU A 653 5.40 14.43 30.38
CA GLU A 653 4.20 14.02 29.65
C GLU A 653 4.15 12.51 29.26
N ALA A 654 4.96 11.64 29.89
CA ALA A 654 5.17 10.24 29.49
C ALA A 654 3.87 9.44 29.35
N PHE A 655 2.87 9.67 30.21
CA PHE A 655 1.54 9.05 30.16
C PHE A 655 0.42 10.09 30.04
N ALA A 656 0.73 11.31 29.60
CA ALA A 656 -0.29 12.34 29.44
C ALA A 656 -1.40 11.86 28.48
N ASN A 657 -2.65 12.21 28.78
CA ASN A 657 -3.83 11.76 28.01
C ASN A 657 -4.07 10.24 27.98
N CYS A 658 -3.49 9.45 28.88
CA CYS A 658 -3.88 8.05 29.12
C CYS A 658 -5.15 7.99 29.99
N ARG A 659 -6.27 8.38 29.39
CA ARG A 659 -7.53 8.73 30.12
C ARG A 659 -8.22 7.57 30.82
N SER A 660 -7.91 6.33 30.44
CA SER A 660 -8.52 5.11 30.98
C SER A 660 -7.64 4.41 32.02
N LEU A 661 -6.45 4.92 32.35
CA LEU A 661 -5.66 4.41 33.46
C LEU A 661 -6.43 4.57 34.78
N GLU A 662 -6.49 3.51 35.57
CA GLU A 662 -7.30 3.44 36.80
C GLU A 662 -6.49 3.70 38.08
N GLY A 663 -5.18 3.41 38.02
CA GLY A 663 -4.32 3.62 39.19
C GLY A 663 -2.83 3.65 38.84
N ILE A 664 -2.00 4.02 39.82
CA ILE A 664 -0.53 4.02 39.69
C ILE A 664 0.05 3.46 41.00
N VAL A 665 1.07 2.61 40.84
CA VAL A 665 1.91 2.17 41.98
C VAL A 665 3.35 2.65 41.71
N PHE A 666 3.84 3.55 42.55
CA PHE A 666 5.22 4.02 42.51
C PHE A 666 6.12 3.15 43.39
N PRO A 667 7.33 2.78 42.90
CA PRO A 667 8.29 2.01 43.69
C PRO A 667 8.97 2.87 44.78
N GLU A 668 9.72 2.20 45.68
CA GLU A 668 10.51 2.90 46.70
C GLU A 668 11.60 3.80 46.11
N GLY A 669 12.15 3.44 44.94
CA GLY A 669 13.28 4.11 44.30
C GLY A 669 12.94 5.30 43.41
N ILE A 670 11.67 5.67 43.30
CA ILE A 670 11.27 6.79 42.44
C ILE A 670 11.78 8.13 43.00
N GLU A 671 12.54 8.85 42.17
CA GLU A 671 13.14 10.14 42.57
C GLU A 671 12.33 11.33 42.01
N SER A 672 11.74 11.20 40.84
CA SER A 672 11.01 12.31 40.22
C SER A 672 9.88 11.89 39.29
N VAL A 673 8.80 12.68 39.30
CA VAL A 673 7.68 12.66 38.36
C VAL A 673 7.70 14.00 37.64
N ARG A 674 8.08 13.96 36.38
CA ARG A 674 8.31 15.16 35.56
C ARG A 674 7.00 15.85 35.16
N ASP A 675 7.14 17.08 34.61
CA ASP A 675 6.03 17.93 34.23
C ASP A 675 5.05 17.20 33.29
N GLY A 676 3.76 17.27 33.59
CA GLY A 676 2.70 16.66 32.80
C GLY A 676 2.70 15.12 32.75
N ALA A 677 3.54 14.40 33.51
CA ALA A 677 3.74 12.94 33.35
C ALA A 677 2.44 12.13 33.31
N PHE A 678 1.41 12.51 34.07
CA PHE A 678 0.06 11.92 34.13
C PHE A 678 -1.03 12.97 33.86
N LYS A 679 -0.71 14.02 33.11
CA LYS A 679 -1.66 15.07 32.78
C LYS A 679 -2.85 14.48 32.00
N GLU A 680 -4.07 14.95 32.37
CA GLU A 680 -5.35 14.50 31.77
C GLU A 680 -5.63 12.99 31.85
N CYS A 681 -5.03 12.29 32.84
CA CYS A 681 -5.36 10.91 33.16
C CYS A 681 -6.61 10.88 34.08
N TYR A 682 -7.77 11.20 33.52
CA TYR A 682 -9.02 11.38 34.27
C TYR A 682 -9.55 10.11 34.96
N GLY A 683 -9.12 8.92 34.49
CA GLY A 683 -9.53 7.62 35.02
C GLY A 683 -8.86 7.23 36.33
N ILE A 684 -7.75 7.89 36.72
CA ILE A 684 -6.99 7.54 37.89
C ILE A 684 -7.84 7.76 39.15
N GLY A 685 -8.10 6.65 39.86
CA GLY A 685 -8.84 6.59 41.10
C GLY A 685 -8.04 6.03 42.30
N SER A 686 -6.77 5.64 42.08
CA SER A 686 -5.87 5.17 43.13
C SER A 686 -4.42 5.52 42.82
N ILE A 687 -3.67 5.92 43.85
CA ILE A 687 -2.20 6.09 43.74
C ILE A 687 -1.60 5.52 45.02
N VAL A 688 -0.64 4.61 44.86
CA VAL A 688 0.13 4.01 45.95
C VAL A 688 1.59 4.39 45.76
N CYS A 689 2.22 4.95 46.79
CA CYS A 689 3.65 5.23 46.82
C CYS A 689 4.31 4.32 47.88
N LYS A 690 5.26 3.48 47.45
CA LYS A 690 5.99 2.56 48.36
C LYS A 690 7.18 3.23 49.02
N GLY A 691 7.64 4.39 48.52
CA GLY A 691 8.79 5.12 49.05
C GLY A 691 8.51 5.88 50.33
N GLU A 692 9.44 5.82 51.29
CA GLU A 692 9.36 6.63 52.52
C GLU A 692 9.67 8.11 52.24
N MET A 693 10.38 8.41 51.18
CA MET A 693 10.65 9.79 50.74
C MET A 693 9.79 10.10 49.51
N PRO A 694 9.00 11.20 49.55
CA PRO A 694 8.23 11.63 48.41
C PRO A 694 9.13 11.96 47.21
N ALA A 695 8.82 11.42 46.02
CA ALA A 695 9.46 11.83 44.80
C ALA A 695 9.24 13.33 44.52
N TYR A 696 10.18 13.98 43.88
CA TYR A 696 10.01 15.34 43.36
C TYR A 696 8.96 15.38 42.24
N VAL A 697 7.91 16.17 42.43
CA VAL A 697 6.81 16.32 41.47
C VAL A 697 6.93 17.69 40.78
N GLU A 698 7.06 17.69 39.46
CA GLU A 698 7.07 18.94 38.68
C GLU A 698 5.63 19.42 38.39
N GLY A 699 5.46 20.70 38.41
CA GLY A 699 4.29 21.55 38.17
C GLY A 699 2.97 20.92 37.82
N THR A 700 2.80 20.41 36.59
CA THR A 700 1.53 19.89 36.05
C THR A 700 1.46 18.36 36.03
N ALA A 701 2.36 17.66 36.70
CA ALA A 701 2.51 16.19 36.63
C ALA A 701 1.18 15.41 36.77
N PHE A 702 0.29 15.86 37.65
CA PHE A 702 -1.04 15.28 37.92
C PHE A 702 -2.18 16.27 37.59
N GLU A 703 -2.00 17.15 36.61
CA GLU A 703 -3.06 18.05 36.14
C GLU A 703 -4.22 17.23 35.52
N GLY A 704 -5.44 17.48 35.95
CA GLY A 704 -6.63 16.75 35.51
C GLY A 704 -6.93 15.47 36.28
N VAL A 705 -6.00 14.97 37.11
CA VAL A 705 -6.27 13.84 38.02
C VAL A 705 -7.19 14.31 39.18
N ALA A 706 -8.22 13.54 39.46
CA ALA A 706 -9.25 13.90 40.45
C ALA A 706 -8.76 13.69 41.90
N LYS A 707 -7.72 14.42 42.34
CA LYS A 707 -6.99 14.30 43.61
C LYS A 707 -7.89 14.33 44.85
N ASP A 708 -9.11 14.87 44.75
CA ASP A 708 -10.08 14.97 45.82
C ASP A 708 -10.92 13.71 46.01
N ASN A 709 -10.97 12.82 45.02
CA ASN A 709 -11.93 11.73 44.94
C ASN A 709 -11.43 10.42 45.56
N PHE A 710 -10.11 10.25 45.73
CA PHE A 710 -9.51 9.05 46.31
C PHE A 710 -8.44 9.37 47.35
N THR A 711 -7.94 8.36 48.05
CA THR A 711 -6.88 8.47 49.04
C THR A 711 -5.53 8.14 48.39
N LEU A 712 -4.54 9.03 48.55
CA LEU A 712 -3.14 8.73 48.25
C LEU A 712 -2.62 7.80 49.37
N GLU A 713 -2.20 6.61 49.00
CA GLU A 713 -1.67 5.62 49.93
C GLU A 713 -0.15 5.69 50.00
N VAL A 714 0.42 5.79 51.20
CA VAL A 714 1.85 5.95 51.40
C VAL A 714 2.28 5.12 52.65
N PRO A 715 3.57 4.84 52.86
CA PRO A 715 4.02 4.22 54.12
C PRO A 715 3.56 5.03 55.33
N GLU A 716 3.16 4.37 56.39
CA GLU A 716 2.66 5.03 57.61
C GLU A 716 3.68 6.05 58.16
N SER A 717 4.96 5.68 58.16
CA SER A 717 6.09 6.54 58.55
C SER A 717 6.26 7.80 57.72
N ALA A 718 5.77 7.78 56.43
CA ALA A 718 5.96 8.81 55.42
C ALA A 718 4.78 9.79 55.27
N ILE A 719 3.66 9.58 55.98
CA ILE A 719 2.44 10.42 55.83
C ILE A 719 2.76 11.92 55.98
N ALA A 720 3.53 12.29 57.02
CA ALA A 720 3.87 13.69 57.28
C ALA A 720 4.75 14.30 56.20
N GLN A 721 5.65 13.49 55.59
CA GLN A 721 6.52 13.89 54.50
C GLN A 721 5.73 14.19 53.21
N TYR A 722 4.78 13.30 52.88
CA TYR A 722 3.91 13.48 51.69
C TYR A 722 2.94 14.65 51.87
N GLN A 723 2.43 14.87 53.08
CA GLN A 723 1.59 16.03 53.39
C GLN A 723 2.34 17.37 53.24
N ALA A 724 3.65 17.36 53.43
CA ALA A 724 4.50 18.55 53.28
C ALA A 724 5.12 18.72 51.91
N ALA A 725 5.18 17.66 51.08
CA ALA A 725 5.87 17.65 49.80
C ALA A 725 5.06 18.36 48.69
N PRO A 726 5.65 19.30 47.94
CA PRO A 726 5.00 19.96 46.80
C PRO A 726 4.48 18.95 45.78
N GLY A 727 3.26 19.17 45.27
CA GLY A 727 2.58 18.30 44.32
C GLY A 727 1.84 17.12 44.99
N TRP A 728 2.39 16.52 46.05
CA TRP A 728 1.73 15.50 46.83
C TRP A 728 0.75 16.09 47.84
N CYS A 729 1.07 17.22 48.46
CA CYS A 729 0.17 17.93 49.40
C CYS A 729 -1.13 18.40 48.73
N ASP A 730 -1.26 18.37 47.41
CA ASP A 730 -2.51 18.67 46.71
C ASP A 730 -3.58 17.58 46.89
N PHE A 731 -3.20 16.36 47.28
CA PHE A 731 -4.14 15.27 47.57
C PHE A 731 -4.78 15.50 48.95
N LYS A 732 -6.10 15.64 48.97
CA LYS A 732 -6.83 15.97 50.22
C LYS A 732 -6.79 14.85 51.27
N ARG A 733 -6.62 13.62 50.84
CA ARG A 733 -6.58 12.44 51.72
C ARG A 733 -5.27 11.69 51.46
N ILE A 734 -4.45 11.60 52.51
CA ILE A 734 -3.18 10.84 52.50
C ILE A 734 -3.25 9.92 53.74
N ALA A 735 -3.15 8.60 53.52
CA ALA A 735 -3.25 7.59 54.55
C ALA A 735 -2.21 6.48 54.38
N ALA A 736 -2.09 5.65 55.42
CA ALA A 736 -1.19 4.49 55.36
C ALA A 736 -1.65 3.47 54.30
N HIS A 737 -0.67 2.97 53.54
CA HIS A 737 -0.90 1.81 52.69
C HIS A 737 -0.85 0.54 53.55
N HIS A 738 -1.90 -0.26 53.46
CA HIS A 738 -1.97 -1.54 54.14
C HIS A 738 -1.89 -2.66 53.12
N GLU A 739 -0.76 -3.39 53.09
CA GLU A 739 -0.60 -4.53 52.22
C GLU A 739 -1.32 -5.75 52.80
N LEU A 740 -2.32 -6.26 52.04
CA LEU A 740 -2.95 -7.54 52.37
C LEU A 740 -2.04 -8.70 52.03
N VAL A 741 -1.39 -9.31 52.99
CA VAL A 741 -0.56 -10.49 52.78
C VAL A 741 -1.40 -11.76 52.91
N CYS A 742 -1.64 -12.40 51.76
CA CYS A 742 -2.34 -13.68 51.70
C CYS A 742 -1.32 -14.83 51.85
N ARG A 743 -1.45 -15.65 52.86
CA ARG A 743 -0.61 -16.85 53.04
C ARG A 743 -1.49 -18.10 53.12
N PRO A 744 -1.29 -19.12 52.24
CA PRO A 744 -0.25 -19.18 51.20
C PRO A 744 -0.56 -18.26 50.02
N SER A 745 0.47 -17.77 49.33
CA SER A 745 0.38 -16.89 48.16
C SER A 745 -0.32 -17.51 46.97
N THR A 746 -0.56 -18.82 46.99
CA THR A 746 -1.28 -19.56 45.95
C THR A 746 -2.19 -20.57 46.59
N VAL A 747 -3.50 -20.49 46.34
CA VAL A 747 -4.49 -21.48 46.76
C VAL A 747 -4.95 -22.26 45.53
N CYS A 748 -4.55 -23.55 45.45
CA CYS A 748 -5.12 -24.47 44.47
C CYS A 748 -6.39 -25.09 45.06
N ALA A 749 -7.55 -24.69 44.57
CA ALA A 749 -8.81 -25.37 44.88
C ALA A 749 -8.83 -26.75 44.21
N LEU A 750 -8.66 -27.81 44.96
CA LEU A 750 -8.91 -29.15 44.50
C LEU A 750 -10.42 -29.41 44.53
N ASN A 751 -10.95 -29.86 43.39
CA ASN A 751 -12.39 -30.15 43.20
C ASN A 751 -12.87 -31.41 43.99
N ASN A 752 -12.49 -31.52 45.27
CA ASN A 752 -12.76 -32.69 46.12
C ASN A 752 -13.48 -32.33 47.47
N GLY A 753 -14.00 -31.12 47.56
CA GLY A 753 -14.80 -30.72 48.72
C GLY A 753 -14.01 -30.47 50.04
N HIS A 754 -12.69 -30.35 49.96
CA HIS A 754 -11.88 -30.02 51.13
C HIS A 754 -11.82 -28.50 51.35
N THR A 755 -12.07 -28.07 52.58
CA THR A 755 -11.94 -26.67 53.02
C THR A 755 -10.46 -26.34 53.16
N GLN A 756 -10.00 -25.29 52.50
CA GLN A 756 -8.68 -24.70 52.76
C GLN A 756 -8.84 -23.40 53.55
N THR A 757 -8.01 -23.21 54.54
CA THR A 757 -8.00 -22.00 55.34
C THR A 757 -6.95 -21.04 54.77
N LEU A 758 -7.39 -19.89 54.31
CA LEU A 758 -6.53 -18.77 53.96
C LEU A 758 -6.28 -17.97 55.24
N VAL A 759 -5.01 -17.74 55.56
CA VAL A 759 -4.63 -16.80 56.63
C VAL A 759 -4.32 -15.47 55.96
N LEU A 760 -5.11 -14.47 56.28
CA LEU A 760 -4.85 -13.07 55.92
C LEU A 760 -4.08 -12.42 57.07
N ASP A 761 -2.87 -11.92 56.74
CA ASP A 761 -2.10 -11.09 57.65
C ASP A 761 -2.30 -9.65 57.20
N ALA A 762 -3.23 -8.96 57.83
CA ALA A 762 -3.62 -7.60 57.47
C ALA A 762 -3.69 -6.75 58.76
N GLU A 763 -3.10 -5.58 58.70
CA GLU A 763 -3.28 -4.57 59.73
C GLU A 763 -4.56 -3.77 59.46
N GLY A 764 -5.54 -3.81 60.36
CA GLY A 764 -6.80 -3.07 60.27
C GLY A 764 -8.06 -3.96 60.14
N GLU A 765 -9.24 -3.32 60.17
CA GLU A 765 -10.53 -4.00 59.96
C GLU A 765 -10.75 -4.22 58.47
N TRP A 766 -11.05 -5.44 58.05
CA TRP A 766 -11.37 -5.81 56.67
C TRP A 766 -12.65 -6.64 56.60
N GLU A 767 -13.33 -6.57 55.47
CA GLU A 767 -14.57 -7.30 55.21
C GLU A 767 -14.47 -7.95 53.79
N VAL A 768 -14.99 -9.16 53.67
CA VAL A 768 -15.06 -9.85 52.34
C VAL A 768 -16.25 -9.29 51.59
N GLU A 769 -16.01 -8.48 50.62
CA GLU A 769 -17.02 -7.78 49.81
C GLU A 769 -17.82 -8.74 48.90
N SER A 770 -17.20 -9.79 48.40
CA SER A 770 -17.87 -10.89 47.69
C SER A 770 -17.08 -12.19 47.77
N LYS A 771 -17.76 -13.31 47.79
CA LYS A 771 -17.17 -14.64 47.60
C LYS A 771 -17.92 -15.38 46.50
N PRO A 772 -17.21 -16.15 45.65
CA PRO A 772 -17.88 -17.03 44.70
C PRO A 772 -18.73 -18.10 45.39
N ASP A 773 -19.79 -18.57 44.74
CA ASP A 773 -20.73 -19.59 45.31
C ASP A 773 -20.08 -20.93 45.72
N TRP A 774 -18.81 -21.14 45.33
CA TRP A 774 -18.02 -22.32 45.65
C TRP A 774 -17.06 -22.12 46.84
N CYS A 775 -17.00 -20.96 47.45
CA CYS A 775 -16.18 -20.61 48.63
C CYS A 775 -16.96 -20.79 49.94
#